data_d6aa73dec8530f7d538aba1339d7d7a9
#
_entry.id   d6aa73dec8530f7d538aba1339d7d7a9
#
_cell.length_a   1.000
_cell.length_b   1.000
_cell.length_c   1.000
_cell.angle_alpha   90.00
_cell.angle_beta   90.00
_cell.angle_gamma   90.00
#
_symmetry.space_group_name_H-M   'P 1'
#
loop_
_entity.id
_entity.type
_entity.pdbx_description
1 polymer ?
#
loop_
_entity_poly.entity_id
_entity_poly.type
_entity_poly.pdbx_seq_one_letter_code
_entity_poly.pdbx_strand_id
1 'polypeptide(L)'
;MKTSSTSFVALSCVGFIATSPAMAADAVDDATADGETRDSIIVNGQLTHTDTPKATAPLIDTPRSIVVVDKDIIKETGSATLVEALRTVPGITFGAAEGGNPIGDRPFIRGFDSQGSTYVDGVRDIGAQTREVFAIEQIQVVRGSDSTLGGRGSAGGSLNIISKLPQRENFKSGAISIGTDDYKRIAADVNQVIGNNIALRVAGMWHDQDVAGRDAIFQKRWGVAPSLAIGIEGPTRLTLSYYHLETDELPDSGIPFLYTLANAPLGTSYNEPALGVISTFGGDSGFISRDNFYGLKARDFRDSKTDQFTLRFDHDFGNGVHIRNTSRFNHNSQAYIFLLPDDSTGNVFGTAAANPTSGVAGARGDVLTGGYVWRRANTRFGYTDSLTNQTDLYGKVRTGAIEHSFALGAELSLEKAERGAFILATGNTVTPRCNTLTISRYYCTSLFNPNPEDPWINYASDAAGAEQAPVTRAASDARTINTGNTKALYAFDSLSIGDRLIVNLGARFDSFTSKVKLPVLNGTRPEVKRKDNIFNWQAGVIFKPTGNTSLYASYATAATPPNSLLGEGQEQNGLGTVSATNPQAAAQAAADSLRVERTRSMEIGAKADLFDARLSLTAAIFHTETKNARVTSDANTVQFIGERRIRGAELGFNGSIMPGWKVFGGYTYLDAKIIEGGFTALTAAAVGGQAAKIVLVPSVNTGKPFPQTAKHSFTIWSNAEPVKGLTLGFGAFYSSRVFGGYQDNRSATQNADGVVTINPATRTLYRTVPGYWRFDARVAYAFNDRVDLSINVNNLTDKTYFNQIYTSHYAAIAPGRSAIATLNFKY
;
A
#
# COMPACT_ATOMS: atom_id res chain seq x y z
N MET A 1 28.14 18.60 -15.11
CA MET A 1 28.33 19.56 -14.01
C MET A 1 27.76 20.90 -14.41
N LYS A 2 26.61 21.23 -13.95
CA LYS A 2 26.01 22.54 -13.72
C LYS A 2 24.70 22.30 -13.01
N THR A 3 24.70 22.49 -11.72
CA THR A 3 23.56 22.46 -10.82
C THR A 3 22.65 23.62 -11.13
N SER A 4 21.49 23.37 -11.72
CA SER A 4 20.45 24.39 -11.78
C SER A 4 19.70 24.36 -10.46
N SER A 5 20.06 25.21 -9.54
CA SER A 5 19.32 25.52 -8.33
C SER A 5 17.98 26.15 -8.73
N THR A 6 16.92 25.38 -8.60
CA THR A 6 15.56 25.91 -8.63
C THR A 6 15.32 26.54 -7.27
N SER A 7 15.26 27.86 -7.24
CA SER A 7 14.95 28.65 -6.04
C SER A 7 13.54 28.30 -5.57
N PHE A 8 13.43 27.56 -4.47
CA PHE A 8 12.21 27.48 -3.70
C PHE A 8 12.10 28.76 -2.88
N VAL A 9 11.10 29.57 -3.21
CA VAL A 9 10.73 30.72 -2.40
C VAL A 9 10.31 30.23 -1.02
N ALA A 10 11.09 30.54 -0.02
CA ALA A 10 10.77 30.31 1.37
C ALA A 10 9.47 31.06 1.70
N LEU A 11 8.42 30.32 2.03
CA LEU A 11 7.20 30.89 2.58
C LEU A 11 7.54 31.30 4.01
N SER A 12 7.82 32.59 4.20
CA SER A 12 8.14 33.23 5.48
C SER A 12 6.96 33.03 6.45
N CYS A 13 7.26 32.41 7.59
CA CYS A 13 6.38 32.42 8.76
C CYS A 13 6.16 33.89 9.19
N VAL A 14 4.96 34.39 9.02
CA VAL A 14 4.54 35.65 9.62
C VAL A 14 4.33 35.38 11.12
N GLY A 15 5.34 35.70 11.91
CA GLY A 15 5.24 35.71 13.35
C GLY A 15 4.40 36.91 13.82
N PHE A 16 3.22 36.66 14.36
CA PHE A 16 2.53 37.64 15.19
C PHE A 16 3.11 37.56 16.60
N ILE A 17 3.96 38.51 16.93
CA ILE A 17 4.33 38.78 18.32
C ILE A 17 3.23 39.72 18.88
N ALA A 18 2.30 39.15 19.65
CA ALA A 18 1.37 39.91 20.47
C ALA A 18 1.92 39.99 21.90
N THR A 19 2.42 41.13 22.29
CA THR A 19 2.70 41.47 23.68
C THR A 19 1.41 41.80 24.37
N SER A 20 1.04 41.01 25.38
CA SER A 20 -0.04 41.35 26.31
C SER A 20 0.49 41.36 27.74
N PRO A 21 0.05 42.31 28.59
CA PRO A 21 0.55 42.44 29.93
C PRO A 21 -0.06 41.41 30.90
N ALA A 22 0.77 40.93 31.82
CA ALA A 22 0.39 40.05 32.89
C ALA A 22 -0.60 40.71 33.83
N MET A 23 -1.75 40.09 34.03
CA MET A 23 -2.58 40.34 35.20
C MET A 23 -2.57 39.08 36.04
N ALA A 24 -2.10 39.23 37.28
CA ALA A 24 -2.20 38.18 38.29
C ALA A 24 -3.65 38.00 38.72
N ALA A 25 -4.13 36.80 38.77
CA ALA A 25 -5.35 36.45 39.47
C ALA A 25 -5.08 35.18 40.31
N ASP A 26 -5.57 35.26 41.52
CA ASP A 26 -5.34 34.44 42.68
C ASP A 26 -5.67 32.97 42.46
N ALA A 27 -4.85 32.12 43.12
CA ALA A 27 -5.04 30.69 43.24
C ALA A 27 -6.31 30.37 44.03
N VAL A 28 -7.17 29.53 43.45
CA VAL A 28 -8.12 28.70 44.22
C VAL A 28 -7.63 27.27 44.10
N ASP A 29 -7.21 26.76 45.28
CA ASP A 29 -6.97 25.37 45.52
C ASP A 29 -8.24 24.56 45.20
N ASP A 30 -8.17 23.69 44.23
CA ASP A 30 -9.00 22.50 44.17
C ASP A 30 -8.11 21.27 43.88
N ALA A 31 -7.70 20.70 45.02
CA ALA A 31 -6.99 19.45 45.07
C ALA A 31 -7.97 18.31 44.85
N THR A 32 -7.95 17.73 43.67
CA THR A 32 -8.10 16.27 43.35
C THR A 32 -8.11 16.09 41.84
N ALA A 33 -6.96 16.04 41.24
CA ALA A 33 -6.78 15.34 39.99
C ALA A 33 -5.60 14.40 40.17
N ASP A 34 -5.92 13.14 40.29
CA ASP A 34 -4.97 12.05 40.29
C ASP A 34 -3.97 12.25 39.17
N GLY A 35 -2.71 12.32 39.58
CA GLY A 35 -1.58 12.20 38.70
C GLY A 35 -1.54 10.79 38.06
N GLU A 36 -2.35 10.57 37.06
CA GLU A 36 -2.13 9.44 36.16
C GLU A 36 -0.83 9.71 35.42
N THR A 37 0.23 9.13 35.95
CA THR A 37 1.44 8.84 35.22
C THR A 37 1.01 8.21 33.89
N ARG A 38 1.28 8.89 32.78
CA ARG A 38 1.17 8.35 31.41
C ARG A 38 2.24 7.27 31.17
N ASP A 39 2.53 6.51 32.20
CA ASP A 39 3.32 5.29 32.17
C ASP A 39 2.41 4.11 31.94
N SER A 40 2.80 3.41 30.98
CA SER A 40 2.11 2.30 30.41
C SER A 40 0.89 2.73 29.61
N ILE A 41 1.01 2.78 28.30
CA ILE A 41 0.00 2.21 27.45
C ILE A 41 -0.04 0.74 27.87
N ILE A 42 -0.57 0.54 29.09
CA ILE A 42 -0.95 -0.76 29.53
C ILE A 42 -1.95 -1.19 28.47
N VAL A 43 -1.76 -2.33 27.94
CA VAL A 43 -2.70 -3.14 27.21
C VAL A 43 -3.85 -3.54 28.14
N ASN A 44 -4.52 -2.57 28.68
CA ASN A 44 -5.89 -2.63 29.07
C ASN A 44 -6.65 -2.34 27.77
N GLY A 45 -7.61 -3.12 27.37
CA GLY A 45 -8.34 -3.04 26.12
C GLY A 45 -8.90 -1.66 25.70
N GLN A 46 -8.58 -0.60 26.43
CA GLN A 46 -8.84 0.77 26.08
C GLN A 46 -7.90 1.25 25.00
N LEU A 47 -8.36 1.14 23.77
CA LEU A 47 -7.89 1.96 22.66
C LEU A 47 -8.36 3.39 22.90
N THR A 48 -7.65 4.14 23.76
CA THR A 48 -8.19 5.35 24.33
C THR A 48 -8.15 6.55 23.40
N HIS A 49 -7.15 6.71 22.53
CA HIS A 49 -7.07 7.88 21.66
C HIS A 49 -6.32 7.63 20.34
N THR A 50 -6.80 8.22 19.26
CA THR A 50 -6.00 8.52 18.08
C THR A 50 -5.29 9.84 18.32
N ASP A 51 -3.96 9.89 18.22
CA ASP A 51 -3.17 11.11 18.52
C ASP A 51 -3.23 12.16 17.40
N THR A 52 -4.40 12.32 16.77
CA THR A 52 -4.61 13.31 15.71
C THR A 52 -5.67 14.34 16.12
N PRO A 53 -5.47 15.64 15.86
CA PRO A 53 -6.46 16.69 16.16
C PRO A 53 -7.85 16.42 15.56
N LYS A 54 -7.90 15.73 14.42
CA LYS A 54 -9.15 15.38 13.72
C LYS A 54 -9.97 14.30 14.42
N ALA A 55 -9.38 13.59 15.38
CA ALA A 55 -10.09 12.59 16.19
C ALA A 55 -10.85 13.27 17.33
N THR A 56 -12.08 13.63 17.07
CA THR A 56 -12.94 14.38 18.01
C THR A 56 -13.61 13.51 19.08
N ALA A 57 -13.39 12.18 19.06
CA ALA A 57 -13.96 11.25 20.03
C ALA A 57 -13.00 10.07 20.31
N PRO A 58 -13.09 9.44 21.50
CA PRO A 58 -12.43 8.16 21.75
C PRO A 58 -12.83 7.09 20.75
N LEU A 59 -12.02 6.04 20.58
CA LEU A 59 -12.29 4.99 19.60
C LEU A 59 -13.62 4.28 19.82
N ILE A 60 -14.03 4.06 21.10
CA ILE A 60 -15.33 3.48 21.43
C ILE A 60 -16.49 4.36 20.94
N ASP A 61 -16.31 5.68 20.98
CA ASP A 61 -17.31 6.69 20.62
C ASP A 61 -17.10 7.24 19.21
N THR A 62 -16.33 6.55 18.35
CA THR A 62 -16.15 6.92 16.95
C THR A 62 -17.05 6.06 16.07
N PRO A 63 -17.93 6.63 15.19
CA PRO A 63 -18.91 5.86 14.42
C PRO A 63 -18.31 5.20 13.16
N ARG A 64 -17.23 4.45 13.32
CA ARG A 64 -16.56 3.67 12.27
C ARG A 64 -15.68 2.57 12.83
N SER A 65 -15.38 1.59 11.99
CA SER A 65 -14.43 0.51 12.32
C SER A 65 -13.00 1.03 12.23
N ILE A 66 -12.26 0.95 13.34
CA ILE A 66 -10.84 1.29 13.43
C ILE A 66 -10.12 0.14 14.13
N VAL A 67 -8.98 -0.28 13.57
CA VAL A 67 -8.08 -1.25 14.19
C VAL A 67 -6.75 -0.57 14.49
N VAL A 68 -6.24 -0.74 15.69
CA VAL A 68 -4.94 -0.21 16.10
C VAL A 68 -3.98 -1.39 16.34
N VAL A 69 -2.86 -1.38 15.64
CA VAL A 69 -1.73 -2.29 15.84
C VAL A 69 -0.67 -1.49 16.59
N ASP A 70 -0.50 -1.76 17.85
CA ASP A 70 0.46 -1.08 18.71
C ASP A 70 1.87 -1.69 18.59
N LYS A 71 2.85 -1.02 19.21
CA LYS A 71 4.25 -1.48 19.22
C LYS A 71 4.43 -2.85 19.88
N ASP A 72 3.58 -3.23 20.83
CA ASP A 72 3.69 -4.52 21.52
C ASP A 72 3.28 -5.64 20.58
N ILE A 73 2.18 -5.49 19.84
CA ILE A 73 1.76 -6.44 18.79
C ILE A 73 2.82 -6.54 17.69
N ILE A 74 3.40 -5.41 17.25
CA ILE A 74 4.50 -5.38 16.27
C ILE A 74 5.71 -6.18 16.78
N LYS A 75 6.13 -5.95 18.04
CA LYS A 75 7.22 -6.68 18.70
C LYS A 75 6.90 -8.16 18.88
N GLU A 76 5.72 -8.49 19.37
CA GLU A 76 5.31 -9.87 19.66
C GLU A 76 5.23 -10.72 18.39
N THR A 77 4.72 -10.17 17.30
CA THR A 77 4.63 -10.85 15.99
C THR A 77 5.95 -10.89 15.23
N GLY A 78 7.00 -10.24 15.74
CA GLY A 78 8.30 -10.15 15.07
C GLY A 78 8.25 -9.41 13.73
N SER A 79 7.29 -8.51 13.56
CA SER A 79 7.12 -7.76 12.31
C SER A 79 8.23 -6.72 12.16
N ALA A 80 8.93 -6.72 11.02
CA ALA A 80 9.98 -5.75 10.67
C ALA A 80 9.45 -4.63 9.76
N THR A 81 8.42 -4.91 8.96
CA THR A 81 7.86 -3.96 7.99
C THR A 81 6.39 -3.66 8.26
N LEU A 82 5.88 -2.57 7.66
CA LEU A 82 4.46 -2.22 7.70
C LEU A 82 3.58 -3.36 7.15
N VAL A 83 3.99 -3.98 6.04
CA VAL A 83 3.27 -5.10 5.43
C VAL A 83 3.15 -6.28 6.39
N GLU A 84 4.23 -6.62 7.09
CA GLU A 84 4.21 -7.70 8.07
C GLU A 84 3.32 -7.38 9.27
N ALA A 85 3.37 -6.15 9.79
CA ALA A 85 2.50 -5.72 10.88
C ALA A 85 1.02 -5.76 10.48
N LEU A 86 0.68 -5.29 9.29
CA LEU A 86 -0.69 -5.28 8.76
C LEU A 86 -1.25 -6.69 8.47
N ARG A 87 -0.39 -7.72 8.35
CA ARG A 87 -0.82 -9.12 8.26
C ARG A 87 -1.71 -9.56 9.43
N THR A 88 -1.54 -8.95 10.59
CA THR A 88 -2.35 -9.24 11.78
C THR A 88 -3.78 -8.70 11.70
N VAL A 89 -4.07 -7.83 10.72
CA VAL A 89 -5.36 -7.16 10.56
C VAL A 89 -6.18 -7.88 9.48
N PRO A 90 -7.35 -8.45 9.80
CA PRO A 90 -8.16 -9.16 8.80
C PRO A 90 -8.73 -8.20 7.77
N GLY A 91 -8.94 -8.67 6.52
CA GLY A 91 -9.53 -7.89 5.43
C GLY A 91 -8.53 -6.99 4.70
N ILE A 92 -7.24 -7.05 5.02
CA ILE A 92 -6.18 -6.40 4.26
C ILE A 92 -5.50 -7.44 3.37
N THR A 93 -5.31 -7.07 2.11
CA THR A 93 -4.48 -7.79 1.13
C THR A 93 -3.46 -6.83 0.52
N PHE A 94 -2.51 -7.35 -0.24
CA PHE A 94 -1.46 -6.52 -0.83
C PHE A 94 -1.41 -6.69 -2.35
N GLY A 95 -1.27 -5.59 -3.05
CA GLY A 95 -1.18 -5.55 -4.50
C GLY A 95 0.25 -5.77 -5.00
N ALA A 96 0.38 -6.52 -6.10
CA ALA A 96 1.64 -6.68 -6.80
C ALA A 96 2.07 -5.38 -7.51
N ALA A 97 3.37 -5.19 -7.65
CA ALA A 97 3.93 -4.18 -8.52
C ALA A 97 3.67 -4.55 -9.98
N GLU A 98 3.38 -3.63 -10.82
CA GLU A 98 3.27 -3.69 -12.27
C GLU A 98 2.02 -2.97 -12.82
N GLY A 99 1.87 -2.90 -14.12
CA GLY A 99 0.74 -2.21 -14.76
C GLY A 99 0.74 -0.70 -14.48
N GLY A 100 1.92 -0.13 -14.25
CA GLY A 100 2.12 1.25 -13.83
C GLY A 100 2.28 1.43 -12.32
N ASN A 101 2.04 0.40 -11.50
CA ASN A 101 2.25 0.47 -10.05
C ASN A 101 3.70 0.17 -9.70
N PRO A 102 4.39 1.02 -8.95
CA PRO A 102 5.75 0.77 -8.48
C PRO A 102 5.79 -0.28 -7.37
N ILE A 103 6.98 -0.81 -7.11
CA ILE A 103 7.22 -1.70 -5.97
C ILE A 103 7.13 -0.86 -4.68
N GLY A 104 6.45 -1.39 -3.66
CA GLY A 104 6.29 -0.75 -2.35
C GLY A 104 5.05 -1.26 -1.63
N ASP A 105 4.78 -0.69 -0.46
CA ASP A 105 3.58 -1.00 0.31
C ASP A 105 2.33 -0.59 -0.47
N ARG A 106 1.52 -1.58 -0.79
CA ARG A 106 0.27 -1.36 -1.54
C ARG A 106 -0.88 -2.13 -0.89
N PRO A 107 -1.36 -1.66 0.26
CA PRO A 107 -2.46 -2.30 0.96
C PRO A 107 -3.79 -2.06 0.26
N PHE A 108 -4.62 -3.10 0.24
CA PHE A 108 -6.03 -3.05 -0.15
C PHE A 108 -6.88 -3.14 1.11
N ILE A 109 -7.64 -2.10 1.41
CA ILE A 109 -8.56 -2.04 2.56
C ILE A 109 -9.98 -2.18 2.01
N ARG A 110 -10.72 -3.19 2.50
CA ARG A 110 -12.05 -3.51 1.96
C ARG A 110 -12.07 -3.61 0.43
N GLY A 111 -10.97 -4.14 -0.18
CA GLY A 111 -10.85 -4.30 -1.63
C GLY A 111 -10.51 -3.06 -2.44
N PHE A 112 -10.35 -1.90 -1.82
CA PHE A 112 -9.86 -0.70 -2.48
C PHE A 112 -8.36 -0.53 -2.29
N ASP A 113 -7.66 -0.15 -3.35
CA ASP A 113 -6.27 0.26 -3.30
C ASP A 113 -6.13 1.49 -2.41
N SER A 114 -5.37 1.35 -1.33
CA SER A 114 -5.16 2.38 -0.31
C SER A 114 -3.71 2.89 -0.25
N GLN A 115 -2.90 2.62 -1.30
CA GLN A 115 -1.51 3.08 -1.39
C GLN A 115 -1.42 4.61 -1.20
N GLY A 116 -2.25 5.38 -1.90
CA GLY A 116 -2.32 6.85 -1.78
C GLY A 116 -3.08 7.35 -0.56
N SER A 117 -3.49 6.47 0.35
CA SER A 117 -4.26 6.79 1.57
C SER A 117 -3.50 6.43 2.83
N THR A 118 -2.17 6.54 2.77
CA THR A 118 -1.27 6.38 3.92
C THR A 118 -0.89 7.75 4.47
N TYR A 119 -0.95 7.87 5.78
CA TYR A 119 -0.65 9.09 6.53
C TYR A 119 0.40 8.77 7.60
N VAL A 120 1.25 9.73 7.91
CA VAL A 120 2.15 9.70 9.05
C VAL A 120 1.80 10.90 9.93
N ASP A 121 1.45 10.66 11.21
CA ASP A 121 0.99 11.66 12.17
C ASP A 121 -0.16 12.56 11.62
N GLY A 122 -1.07 11.97 10.83
CA GLY A 122 -2.20 12.66 10.23
C GLY A 122 -1.89 13.47 8.97
N VAL A 123 -0.64 13.53 8.51
CA VAL A 123 -0.22 14.18 7.26
C VAL A 123 -0.03 13.13 6.17
N ARG A 124 -0.57 13.37 4.98
CA ARG A 124 -0.45 12.43 3.85
C ARG A 124 1.00 12.12 3.50
N ASP A 125 1.31 10.84 3.39
CA ASP A 125 2.62 10.32 3.02
C ASP A 125 2.57 9.73 1.61
N ILE A 126 3.04 10.48 0.63
CA ILE A 126 3.01 10.12 -0.78
C ILE A 126 4.30 9.46 -1.23
N GLY A 127 4.20 8.65 -2.27
CA GLY A 127 5.30 7.91 -2.87
C GLY A 127 5.28 6.43 -2.51
N ALA A 128 5.69 5.62 -3.47
CA ALA A 128 5.81 4.18 -3.26
C ALA A 128 7.11 3.88 -2.52
N GLN A 129 6.99 3.30 -1.35
CA GLN A 129 8.10 2.95 -0.48
C GLN A 129 7.77 1.69 0.33
N THR A 130 8.77 1.00 0.82
CA THR A 130 8.65 -0.01 1.87
C THR A 130 8.89 0.67 3.20
N ARG A 131 7.94 0.60 4.12
CA ARG A 131 8.04 1.22 5.45
C ARG A 131 8.47 0.21 6.49
N GLU A 132 9.45 0.61 7.27
CA GLU A 132 9.98 -0.12 8.41
C GLU A 132 9.30 0.29 9.71
N VAL A 133 9.21 -0.64 10.67
CA VAL A 133 8.50 -0.39 11.95
C VAL A 133 9.37 0.23 13.04
N PHE A 134 10.68 0.38 12.85
CA PHE A 134 11.60 0.83 13.91
C PHE A 134 11.26 2.21 14.48
N ALA A 135 10.64 3.08 13.68
CA ALA A 135 10.25 4.45 14.05
C ALA A 135 8.73 4.59 14.31
N ILE A 136 8.00 3.47 14.40
CA ILE A 136 6.54 3.44 14.56
C ILE A 136 6.17 3.15 16.01
N GLU A 137 5.26 3.95 16.57
CA GLU A 137 4.65 3.72 17.88
C GLU A 137 3.36 2.89 17.74
N GLN A 138 2.54 3.20 16.71
CA GLN A 138 1.32 2.44 16.38
C GLN A 138 0.89 2.66 14.93
N ILE A 139 0.10 1.72 14.40
CA ILE A 139 -0.53 1.80 13.09
C ILE A 139 -2.04 1.78 13.29
N GLN A 140 -2.73 2.78 12.77
CA GLN A 140 -4.17 2.91 12.81
C GLN A 140 -4.75 2.58 11.43
N VAL A 141 -5.60 1.57 11.36
CA VAL A 141 -6.32 1.17 10.14
C VAL A 141 -7.74 1.69 10.26
N VAL A 142 -8.03 2.79 9.59
CA VAL A 142 -9.38 3.37 9.51
C VAL A 142 -10.08 2.74 8.32
N ARG A 143 -11.25 2.13 8.52
CA ARG A 143 -11.99 1.44 7.47
C ARG A 143 -13.20 2.23 6.99
N GLY A 144 -13.58 2.03 5.72
CA GLY A 144 -14.64 2.79 5.06
C GLY A 144 -14.16 4.12 4.48
N SER A 145 -15.05 4.86 3.82
CA SER A 145 -14.72 6.12 3.15
C SER A 145 -14.15 7.15 4.15
N ASP A 146 -12.95 7.67 3.87
CA ASP A 146 -12.18 8.50 4.79
C ASP A 146 -11.66 9.81 4.18
N SER A 147 -12.26 10.27 3.08
CA SER A 147 -11.82 11.51 2.43
C SER A 147 -12.12 12.79 3.21
N THR A 148 -13.00 12.76 4.19
CA THR A 148 -13.23 13.88 5.12
C THR A 148 -12.01 14.11 6.01
N LEU A 149 -11.36 13.08 6.51
CA LEU A 149 -10.17 13.17 7.36
C LEU A 149 -8.91 13.36 6.52
N GLY A 150 -8.74 12.50 5.50
CA GLY A 150 -7.51 12.39 4.73
C GLY A 150 -7.47 13.19 3.43
N GLY A 151 -8.58 13.79 2.99
CA GLY A 151 -8.69 14.43 1.66
C GLY A 151 -8.90 13.41 0.55
N ARG A 152 -8.55 13.77 -0.69
CA ARG A 152 -8.80 12.98 -1.90
C ARG A 152 -8.37 11.51 -1.77
N GLY A 153 -9.12 10.59 -2.37
CA GLY A 153 -8.89 9.15 -2.29
C GLY A 153 -9.62 8.49 -1.13
N SER A 154 -9.04 7.48 -0.52
CA SER A 154 -9.51 6.81 0.71
C SER A 154 -10.92 6.22 0.62
N ALA A 155 -11.27 5.59 -0.50
CA ALA A 155 -12.59 4.98 -0.71
C ALA A 155 -12.84 3.79 0.24
N GLY A 156 -11.83 2.94 0.45
CA GLY A 156 -11.90 1.75 1.30
C GLY A 156 -11.46 1.99 2.73
N GLY A 157 -10.68 3.05 2.95
CA GLY A 157 -10.08 3.39 4.22
C GLY A 157 -8.71 3.99 4.08
N SER A 158 -8.08 4.26 5.21
CA SER A 158 -6.75 4.84 5.30
C SER A 158 -5.89 4.17 6.37
N LEU A 159 -4.59 4.33 6.24
CA LEU A 159 -3.60 3.97 7.25
C LEU A 159 -3.04 5.25 7.86
N ASN A 160 -3.01 5.35 9.17
CA ASN A 160 -2.30 6.42 9.87
C ASN A 160 -1.21 5.81 10.74
N ILE A 161 0.02 6.14 10.46
CA ILE A 161 1.21 5.69 11.16
C ILE A 161 1.57 6.78 12.18
N ILE A 162 1.68 6.39 13.44
CA ILE A 162 2.10 7.30 14.52
C ILE A 162 3.57 7.09 14.77
N SER A 163 4.34 8.16 14.63
CA SER A 163 5.79 8.17 14.79
C SER A 163 6.20 8.13 16.25
N LYS A 164 7.36 7.55 16.52
CA LYS A 164 8.05 7.66 17.81
C LYS A 164 8.55 9.09 18.00
N LEU A 165 7.98 9.79 18.95
CA LEU A 165 8.34 11.16 19.31
C LEU A 165 8.96 11.22 20.71
N PRO A 166 9.70 12.32 21.10
CA PRO A 166 10.30 12.46 22.41
C PRO A 166 9.25 12.40 23.54
N GLN A 167 9.63 11.72 24.62
CA GLN A 167 8.83 11.51 25.84
C GLN A 167 9.46 12.22 27.03
N ARG A 168 8.68 12.38 28.12
CA ARG A 168 9.13 13.04 29.36
C ARG A 168 10.05 12.21 30.22
N GLU A 169 10.20 10.94 29.89
CA GLU A 169 11.01 9.99 30.66
C GLU A 169 12.22 9.52 29.89
N ASN A 170 13.30 9.30 30.61
CA ASN A 170 14.51 8.71 30.05
C ASN A 170 14.33 7.21 29.88
N PHE A 171 14.61 6.70 28.71
CA PHE A 171 14.73 5.26 28.46
C PHE A 171 15.75 4.95 27.38
N LYS A 172 16.25 3.74 27.42
CA LYS A 172 17.10 3.16 26.38
C LYS A 172 16.64 1.76 26.12
N SER A 173 16.33 1.44 24.88
CA SER A 173 15.98 0.08 24.48
C SER A 173 16.75 -0.31 23.24
N GLY A 174 17.04 -1.60 23.11
CA GLY A 174 17.73 -2.17 21.98
C GLY A 174 17.31 -3.60 21.75
N ALA A 175 17.47 -4.08 20.54
CA ALA A 175 17.22 -5.46 20.14
C ALA A 175 18.30 -5.93 19.18
N ILE A 176 18.79 -7.15 19.38
CA ILE A 176 19.70 -7.85 18.48
C ILE A 176 19.01 -9.14 18.09
N SER A 177 18.85 -9.36 16.79
CA SER A 177 18.16 -10.53 16.26
C SER A 177 19.03 -11.27 15.27
N ILE A 178 19.00 -12.59 15.34
CA ILE A 178 19.61 -13.51 14.39
C ILE A 178 18.59 -14.60 14.05
N GLY A 179 18.69 -15.18 12.87
CA GLY A 179 17.72 -16.21 12.47
C GLY A 179 18.18 -17.07 11.31
N THR A 180 17.27 -17.92 10.86
CA THR A 180 17.45 -18.66 9.61
C THR A 180 17.54 -17.70 8.42
N ASP A 181 18.03 -18.19 7.29
CA ASP A 181 18.12 -17.43 6.04
C ASP A 181 18.95 -16.14 6.20
N ASP A 182 20.08 -16.30 6.86
CA ASP A 182 21.07 -15.26 7.15
C ASP A 182 20.48 -13.98 7.80
N TYR A 183 19.35 -14.14 8.53
CA TYR A 183 18.66 -13.02 9.17
C TYR A 183 19.53 -12.37 10.26
N LYS A 184 19.76 -11.09 10.13
CA LYS A 184 20.49 -10.25 11.07
C LYS A 184 19.78 -8.90 11.20
N ARG A 185 19.50 -8.49 12.43
CA ARG A 185 18.88 -7.19 12.70
C ARG A 185 19.37 -6.61 14.01
N ILE A 186 19.65 -5.31 13.99
CA ILE A 186 19.92 -4.51 15.19
C ILE A 186 18.96 -3.34 15.16
N ALA A 187 18.32 -3.07 16.30
CA ALA A 187 17.46 -1.90 16.47
C ALA A 187 17.74 -1.25 17.83
N ALA A 188 17.64 0.07 17.88
CA ALA A 188 17.79 0.85 19.10
C ALA A 188 16.77 1.98 19.16
N ASP A 189 16.33 2.35 20.35
CA ASP A 189 15.43 3.47 20.62
C ASP A 189 15.80 4.10 21.97
N VAL A 190 16.28 5.32 21.92
CA VAL A 190 16.80 6.04 23.09
C VAL A 190 16.07 7.37 23.22
N ASN A 191 15.52 7.62 24.39
CA ASN A 191 14.92 8.92 24.75
C ASN A 191 15.68 9.53 25.94
N GLN A 192 16.16 10.74 25.75
CA GLN A 192 16.92 11.48 26.77
C GLN A 192 16.28 12.83 27.01
N VAL A 193 15.87 13.06 28.26
CA VAL A 193 15.41 14.37 28.72
C VAL A 193 16.63 15.20 29.14
N ILE A 194 16.69 16.43 28.67
CA ILE A 194 17.78 17.40 28.89
C ILE A 194 17.22 18.59 29.68
N GLY A 195 17.59 18.68 30.94
CA GLY A 195 16.93 19.64 31.83
C GLY A 195 15.43 19.36 31.98
N ASN A 196 14.64 20.39 32.22
CA ASN A 196 13.20 20.25 32.51
C ASN A 196 12.31 20.45 31.28
N ASN A 197 12.85 20.77 30.12
CA ASN A 197 12.01 21.27 29.02
C ASN A 197 12.41 20.80 27.61
N ILE A 198 13.45 20.01 27.49
CA ILE A 198 13.95 19.49 26.21
C ILE A 198 14.04 17.97 26.30
N ALA A 199 13.60 17.28 25.26
CA ALA A 199 13.82 15.84 25.14
C ALA A 199 14.28 15.52 23.71
N LEU A 200 15.25 14.60 23.61
CA LEU A 200 15.76 14.04 22.36
C LEU A 200 15.44 12.55 22.32
N ARG A 201 14.83 12.10 21.23
CA ARG A 201 14.66 10.67 20.95
C ARG A 201 15.34 10.30 19.65
N VAL A 202 16.04 9.16 19.65
CA VAL A 202 16.68 8.61 18.45
C VAL A 202 16.31 7.15 18.34
N ALA A 203 15.60 6.78 17.30
CA ALA A 203 15.41 5.39 16.91
C ALA A 203 16.25 5.07 15.67
N GLY A 204 16.79 3.85 15.60
CA GLY A 204 17.59 3.43 14.45
C GLY A 204 17.56 1.92 14.28
N MET A 205 17.84 1.45 13.06
CA MET A 205 17.95 0.04 12.74
C MET A 205 18.93 -0.24 11.60
N TRP A 206 19.47 -1.45 11.61
CA TRP A 206 20.16 -2.10 10.50
C TRP A 206 19.61 -3.51 10.34
N HIS A 207 19.45 -3.97 9.09
CA HIS A 207 18.85 -5.25 8.75
C HIS A 207 19.46 -5.83 7.48
N ASP A 208 19.77 -7.13 7.51
CA ASP A 208 20.26 -7.92 6.39
C ASP A 208 19.68 -9.33 6.49
N GLN A 209 19.06 -9.82 5.40
CA GLN A 209 18.53 -11.18 5.35
C GLN A 209 18.40 -11.68 3.92
N ASP A 210 18.42 -13.02 3.78
CA ASP A 210 17.85 -13.72 2.64
C ASP A 210 16.37 -14.03 2.89
N VAL A 211 15.58 -14.21 1.83
CA VAL A 211 14.16 -14.55 1.96
C VAL A 211 13.95 -16.04 2.04
N ALA A 212 13.43 -16.54 3.16
CA ALA A 212 13.18 -17.94 3.41
C ALA A 212 12.41 -18.64 2.27
N GLY A 213 12.95 -19.74 1.74
CA GLY A 213 12.33 -20.51 0.67
C GLY A 213 12.31 -19.78 -0.67
N ARG A 214 13.28 -18.88 -0.93
CA ARG A 214 13.47 -18.22 -2.23
C ARG A 214 14.96 -18.15 -2.58
N ASP A 215 15.33 -18.68 -3.76
CA ASP A 215 16.71 -18.60 -4.24
C ASP A 215 17.06 -17.15 -4.59
N ALA A 216 18.26 -16.74 -4.20
CA ALA A 216 18.86 -15.46 -4.57
C ALA A 216 18.22 -14.18 -4.02
N ILE A 217 17.04 -14.22 -3.41
CA ILE A 217 16.34 -13.02 -2.95
C ILE A 217 16.90 -12.57 -1.61
N PHE A 218 17.36 -11.32 -1.55
CA PHE A 218 17.86 -10.70 -0.33
C PHE A 218 17.18 -9.35 -0.06
N GLN A 219 17.29 -8.88 1.19
CA GLN A 219 16.77 -7.59 1.64
C GLN A 219 17.74 -6.96 2.63
N LYS A 220 18.28 -5.79 2.29
CA LYS A 220 19.17 -4.99 3.15
C LYS A 220 18.56 -3.63 3.37
N ARG A 221 18.51 -3.20 4.62
CA ARG A 221 17.89 -1.94 5.01
C ARG A 221 18.61 -1.31 6.20
N TRP A 222 18.68 0.00 6.21
CA TRP A 222 19.08 0.73 7.41
C TRP A 222 18.30 2.04 7.50
N GLY A 223 18.08 2.51 8.72
CA GLY A 223 17.35 3.74 8.93
C GLY A 223 17.61 4.37 10.28
N VAL A 224 17.33 5.67 10.36
CA VAL A 224 17.46 6.45 11.59
C VAL A 224 16.33 7.49 11.66
N ALA A 225 15.83 7.72 12.88
CA ALA A 225 14.74 8.67 13.14
C ALA A 225 15.04 9.51 14.40
N PRO A 226 15.89 10.53 14.32
CA PRO A 226 16.08 11.49 15.42
C PRO A 226 14.92 12.47 15.50
N SER A 227 14.53 12.82 16.73
CA SER A 227 13.51 13.82 17.02
C SER A 227 13.84 14.61 18.29
N LEU A 228 13.59 15.91 18.28
CA LEU A 228 13.85 16.86 19.36
C LEU A 228 12.55 17.57 19.73
N ALA A 229 12.17 17.56 20.98
CA ALA A 229 11.06 18.36 21.52
C ALA A 229 11.60 19.44 22.46
N ILE A 230 11.15 20.66 22.27
CA ILE A 230 11.40 21.83 23.14
C ILE A 230 10.05 22.26 23.71
N GLY A 231 9.97 22.57 24.99
CA GLY A 231 8.72 22.91 25.64
C GLY A 231 7.91 21.66 26.04
N ILE A 232 8.57 20.53 26.33
CA ILE A 232 7.89 19.25 26.56
C ILE A 232 7.01 19.26 27.82
N GLU A 233 7.33 20.10 28.82
CA GLU A 233 6.56 20.26 30.04
C GLU A 233 5.59 21.47 30.00
N GLY A 234 5.78 22.35 29.00
CA GLY A 234 5.00 23.61 28.93
C GLY A 234 3.76 23.51 28.02
N PRO A 235 2.93 24.56 28.03
CA PRO A 235 1.76 24.63 27.15
C PRO A 235 2.15 24.78 25.68
N THR A 236 3.36 25.20 25.39
CA THR A 236 3.89 25.39 24.03
C THR A 236 5.00 24.39 23.77
N ARG A 237 4.83 23.55 22.75
CA ARG A 237 5.81 22.55 22.33
C ARG A 237 6.20 22.75 20.87
N LEU A 238 7.49 22.68 20.59
CA LEU A 238 8.05 22.61 19.27
C LEU A 238 8.74 21.24 19.12
N THR A 239 8.34 20.46 18.11
CA THR A 239 8.95 19.16 17.79
C THR A 239 9.54 19.19 16.41
N LEU A 240 10.84 18.86 16.31
CA LEU A 240 11.58 18.65 15.08
C LEU A 240 11.84 17.15 14.94
N SER A 241 11.53 16.57 13.81
CA SER A 241 11.83 15.18 13.54
C SER A 241 12.36 14.97 12.13
N TYR A 242 13.28 14.05 11.99
CA TYR A 242 13.80 13.58 10.73
C TYR A 242 13.67 12.06 10.69
N TYR A 243 13.36 11.53 9.52
CA TYR A 243 13.30 10.09 9.24
C TYR A 243 14.09 9.81 7.98
N HIS A 244 14.95 8.80 8.06
CA HIS A 244 15.71 8.29 6.95
C HIS A 244 15.60 6.79 6.87
N LEU A 245 15.36 6.26 5.66
CA LEU A 245 15.38 4.84 5.35
C LEU A 245 16.00 4.62 3.99
N GLU A 246 16.93 3.68 3.90
CA GLU A 246 17.52 3.22 2.65
C GLU A 246 17.38 1.70 2.55
N THR A 247 16.99 1.22 1.35
CA THR A 247 16.81 -0.22 1.06
C THR A 247 17.55 -0.61 -0.20
N ASP A 248 18.20 -1.79 -0.16
CA ASP A 248 18.83 -2.47 -1.30
C ASP A 248 18.29 -3.91 -1.31
N GLU A 249 17.61 -4.29 -2.36
CA GLU A 249 16.86 -5.54 -2.43
C GLU A 249 16.95 -6.15 -3.84
N LEU A 250 16.90 -7.48 -3.90
CA LEU A 250 16.63 -8.18 -5.17
C LEU A 250 15.12 -8.47 -5.27
N PRO A 251 14.39 -7.81 -6.19
CA PRO A 251 12.95 -7.95 -6.28
C PRO A 251 12.53 -9.29 -6.88
N ASP A 252 11.48 -9.90 -6.31
CA ASP A 252 10.92 -11.17 -6.74
C ASP A 252 9.65 -10.99 -7.56
N SER A 253 9.57 -11.62 -8.75
CA SER A 253 8.35 -11.69 -9.56
C SER A 253 7.53 -12.96 -9.31
N GLY A 254 8.01 -13.89 -8.46
CA GLY A 254 7.29 -15.13 -8.16
C GLY A 254 7.19 -16.12 -9.33
N ILE A 255 6.04 -16.79 -9.43
CA ILE A 255 5.81 -17.91 -10.33
C ILE A 255 4.82 -17.53 -11.44
N PRO A 256 5.09 -17.87 -12.73
CA PRO A 256 4.17 -17.63 -13.82
C PRO A 256 2.89 -18.47 -13.69
N PHE A 257 1.80 -18.01 -14.30
CA PHE A 257 0.56 -18.77 -14.36
C PHE A 257 0.66 -19.97 -15.30
N LEU A 258 -0.12 -21.03 -15.01
CA LEU A 258 -0.15 -22.26 -15.78
C LEU A 258 -0.53 -22.03 -17.24
N TYR A 259 -1.60 -21.29 -17.49
CA TYR A 259 -2.21 -21.18 -18.80
C TYR A 259 -2.17 -19.78 -19.38
N THR A 260 -2.16 -19.70 -20.68
CA THR A 260 -2.63 -18.56 -21.45
C THR A 260 -4.07 -18.78 -21.89
N LEU A 261 -4.72 -17.75 -22.40
CA LEU A 261 -6.06 -17.88 -22.96
C LEU A 261 -6.10 -18.88 -24.16
N ALA A 262 -4.99 -18.98 -24.90
CA ALA A 262 -4.89 -19.85 -26.07
C ALA A 262 -4.75 -21.34 -25.72
N ASN A 263 -4.00 -21.67 -24.66
CA ASN A 263 -3.64 -23.05 -24.35
C ASN A 263 -4.41 -23.65 -23.17
N ALA A 264 -5.29 -22.90 -22.51
CA ALA A 264 -6.10 -23.43 -21.44
C ALA A 264 -7.03 -24.54 -21.92
N PRO A 265 -7.12 -25.70 -21.24
CA PRO A 265 -8.05 -26.76 -21.57
C PRO A 265 -9.52 -26.27 -21.54
N LEU A 266 -10.38 -26.89 -22.38
CA LEU A 266 -11.80 -26.61 -22.36
C LEU A 266 -12.38 -26.93 -20.97
N GLY A 267 -13.23 -26.04 -20.46
CA GLY A 267 -13.83 -26.19 -19.14
C GLY A 267 -12.97 -25.70 -17.98
N THR A 268 -11.68 -25.33 -18.23
CA THR A 268 -10.84 -24.75 -17.20
C THR A 268 -11.24 -23.28 -16.94
N SER A 269 -11.67 -22.99 -15.71
CA SER A 269 -12.03 -21.63 -15.29
C SER A 269 -10.93 -20.95 -14.48
N TYR A 270 -10.18 -21.69 -13.67
CA TYR A 270 -9.14 -21.16 -12.80
C TYR A 270 -7.76 -21.37 -13.39
N ASN A 271 -6.99 -20.30 -13.41
CA ASN A 271 -5.59 -20.27 -13.82
C ASN A 271 -4.74 -19.90 -12.61
N GLU A 272 -4.08 -20.88 -12.03
CA GLU A 272 -3.23 -20.74 -10.85
C GLU A 272 -1.76 -20.69 -11.25
N PRO A 273 -0.86 -20.18 -10.38
CA PRO A 273 0.56 -20.24 -10.63
C PRO A 273 1.06 -21.67 -10.76
N ALA A 274 2.06 -21.87 -11.64
CA ALA A 274 2.63 -23.18 -11.95
C ALA A 274 3.53 -23.66 -10.81
N LEU A 275 3.09 -24.63 -10.03
CA LEU A 275 3.88 -25.28 -8.99
C LEU A 275 3.74 -26.80 -9.09
N GLY A 276 4.81 -27.52 -8.68
CA GLY A 276 4.80 -28.98 -8.66
C GLY A 276 5.22 -29.59 -9.99
N VAL A 277 4.78 -30.81 -10.25
CA VAL A 277 5.14 -31.57 -11.47
C VAL A 277 4.30 -31.10 -12.65
N ILE A 278 4.95 -30.63 -13.69
CA ILE A 278 4.33 -30.12 -14.91
C ILE A 278 4.96 -30.84 -16.12
N SER A 279 4.14 -31.15 -17.11
CA SER A 279 4.59 -31.62 -18.44
C SER A 279 4.15 -30.60 -19.49
N THR A 280 5.06 -30.14 -20.31
CA THR A 280 4.83 -29.15 -21.38
C THR A 280 4.24 -29.81 -22.64
N PHE A 281 3.77 -29.04 -23.62
CA PHE A 281 3.37 -29.56 -24.92
C PHE A 281 4.54 -30.13 -25.72
N GLY A 282 5.77 -29.66 -25.45
CA GLY A 282 6.98 -30.21 -26.07
C GLY A 282 7.41 -31.56 -25.52
N GLY A 283 6.74 -32.05 -24.46
CA GLY A 283 7.06 -33.32 -23.81
C GLY A 283 8.08 -33.17 -22.67
N ASP A 284 8.63 -31.98 -22.45
CA ASP A 284 9.49 -31.74 -21.28
C ASP A 284 8.68 -31.82 -20.00
N SER A 285 9.23 -32.48 -18.99
CA SER A 285 8.60 -32.62 -17.69
C SER A 285 9.58 -32.27 -16.58
N GLY A 286 9.09 -31.66 -15.51
CA GLY A 286 9.92 -31.31 -14.39
C GLY A 286 9.10 -30.81 -13.21
N PHE A 287 9.80 -30.57 -12.11
CA PHE A 287 9.23 -30.02 -10.88
C PHE A 287 9.50 -28.52 -10.79
N ILE A 288 8.46 -27.71 -10.61
CA ILE A 288 8.57 -26.27 -10.37
C ILE A 288 8.57 -26.06 -8.87
N SER A 289 9.74 -25.71 -8.32
CA SER A 289 9.92 -25.40 -6.92
C SER A 289 9.41 -24.00 -6.59
N ARG A 290 8.95 -23.82 -5.36
CA ARG A 290 8.70 -22.48 -4.81
C ARG A 290 9.97 -21.64 -4.71
N ASP A 291 11.14 -22.29 -4.59
CA ASP A 291 12.41 -21.62 -4.44
C ASP A 291 12.90 -20.94 -5.73
N ASN A 292 12.37 -21.38 -6.89
CA ASN A 292 12.81 -20.91 -8.20
C ASN A 292 12.76 -19.38 -8.33
N PHE A 293 13.91 -18.79 -8.65
CA PHE A 293 14.03 -17.40 -9.06
C PHE A 293 14.37 -17.30 -10.53
N TYR A 294 13.50 -16.65 -11.30
CA TYR A 294 13.65 -16.57 -12.77
C TYR A 294 14.40 -15.32 -13.24
N GLY A 295 14.71 -14.38 -12.36
CA GLY A 295 15.42 -13.14 -12.67
C GLY A 295 16.92 -13.34 -12.93
N LEU A 296 17.65 -12.24 -13.01
CA LEU A 296 19.08 -12.17 -13.23
C LEU A 296 19.75 -11.33 -12.14
N LYS A 297 20.62 -11.92 -11.32
CA LYS A 297 21.41 -11.17 -10.34
C LYS A 297 22.28 -10.07 -10.95
N ALA A 298 22.78 -10.29 -12.18
CA ALA A 298 23.60 -9.33 -12.90
C ALA A 298 22.83 -8.11 -13.44
N ARG A 299 21.48 -8.16 -13.45
CA ARG A 299 20.62 -7.12 -14.03
C ARG A 299 19.63 -6.52 -13.05
N ASP A 300 19.00 -7.38 -12.25
CA ASP A 300 17.83 -7.04 -11.43
C ASP A 300 18.27 -6.44 -10.10
N PHE A 301 17.62 -5.38 -9.69
CA PHE A 301 17.88 -4.69 -8.43
C PHE A 301 16.68 -3.81 -8.05
N ARG A 302 16.61 -3.44 -6.79
CA ARG A 302 15.72 -2.40 -6.27
C ARG A 302 16.43 -1.60 -5.19
N ASP A 303 16.62 -0.31 -5.46
CA ASP A 303 17.09 0.66 -4.50
C ASP A 303 15.98 1.63 -4.17
N SER A 304 15.78 1.94 -2.90
CA SER A 304 14.90 3.03 -2.49
C SER A 304 15.46 3.81 -1.32
N LYS A 305 15.10 5.11 -1.29
CA LYS A 305 15.52 6.02 -0.26
C LYS A 305 14.38 6.96 0.10
N THR A 306 14.15 7.12 1.39
CA THR A 306 13.13 8.03 1.94
C THR A 306 13.76 8.96 2.95
N ASP A 307 13.57 10.25 2.76
CA ASP A 307 13.97 11.32 3.68
C ASP A 307 12.73 12.16 4.04
N GLN A 308 12.39 12.26 5.33
CA GLN A 308 11.29 13.11 5.81
C GLN A 308 11.77 14.06 6.89
N PHE A 309 11.41 15.31 6.76
CA PHE A 309 11.62 16.32 7.80
C PHE A 309 10.27 16.88 8.24
N THR A 310 10.02 16.89 9.55
CA THR A 310 8.77 17.39 10.11
C THR A 310 9.06 18.42 11.20
N LEU A 311 8.38 19.57 11.09
CA LEU A 311 8.29 20.59 12.13
C LEU A 311 6.85 20.61 12.63
N ARG A 312 6.66 20.40 13.93
CA ARG A 312 5.35 20.44 14.58
C ARG A 312 5.37 21.44 15.75
N PHE A 313 4.42 22.34 15.73
CA PHE A 313 4.16 23.31 16.78
C PHE A 313 2.82 22.96 17.41
N ASP A 314 2.78 22.81 18.73
CA ASP A 314 1.59 22.61 19.55
C ASP A 314 1.50 23.72 20.60
N HIS A 315 0.29 24.27 20.82
CA HIS A 315 0.05 25.20 21.89
C HIS A 315 -1.32 24.93 22.55
N ASP A 316 -1.31 24.84 23.86
CA ASP A 316 -2.50 24.71 24.70
C ASP A 316 -2.85 26.08 25.30
N PHE A 317 -4.05 26.57 25.02
CA PHE A 317 -4.53 27.88 25.54
C PHE A 317 -5.02 27.80 26.97
N GLY A 318 -5.00 26.62 27.61
CA GLY A 318 -5.41 26.42 29.01
C GLY A 318 -6.93 26.42 29.24
N ASN A 319 -7.73 26.52 28.18
CA ASN A 319 -9.20 26.55 28.25
C ASN A 319 -9.84 25.36 27.53
N GLY A 320 -9.09 24.28 27.32
CA GLY A 320 -9.51 23.09 26.55
C GLY A 320 -9.47 23.27 25.03
N VAL A 321 -8.87 24.35 24.55
CA VAL A 321 -8.63 24.61 23.12
C VAL A 321 -7.14 24.55 22.84
N HIS A 322 -6.78 23.92 21.74
CA HIS A 322 -5.40 23.69 21.31
C HIS A 322 -5.23 24.11 19.86
N ILE A 323 -4.04 24.52 19.50
CA ILE A 323 -3.63 24.70 18.13
C ILE A 323 -2.42 23.80 17.81
N ARG A 324 -2.45 23.16 16.67
CA ARG A 324 -1.32 22.41 16.10
C ARG A 324 -1.04 22.89 14.70
N ASN A 325 0.22 23.17 14.39
CA ASN A 325 0.70 23.35 13.02
C ASN A 325 1.74 22.28 12.72
N THR A 326 1.59 21.58 11.62
CA THR A 326 2.56 20.58 11.14
C THR A 326 3.00 20.95 9.75
N SER A 327 4.31 21.13 9.57
CA SER A 327 4.98 21.31 8.28
C SER A 327 5.85 20.09 8.01
N ARG A 328 5.63 19.41 6.88
CA ARG A 328 6.40 18.23 6.49
C ARG A 328 6.93 18.37 5.08
N PHE A 329 8.22 18.12 4.93
CA PHE A 329 8.88 17.85 3.65
C PHE A 329 9.18 16.36 3.58
N ASN A 330 8.86 15.74 2.45
CA ASN A 330 9.19 14.36 2.16
C ASN A 330 9.84 14.25 0.79
N HIS A 331 10.94 13.50 0.72
CA HIS A 331 11.59 13.06 -0.52
C HIS A 331 11.66 11.55 -0.52
N ASN A 332 11.06 10.93 -1.53
CA ASN A 332 11.13 9.50 -1.75
C ASN A 332 11.67 9.22 -3.15
N SER A 333 12.72 8.42 -3.25
CA SER A 333 13.30 7.98 -4.52
C SER A 333 13.32 6.46 -4.60
N GLN A 334 13.14 5.94 -5.81
CA GLN A 334 13.17 4.52 -6.10
C GLN A 334 13.74 4.26 -7.49
N ALA A 335 14.55 3.21 -7.60
CA ALA A 335 15.04 2.70 -8.88
C ALA A 335 15.00 1.17 -8.86
N TYR A 336 14.51 0.55 -9.94
CA TYR A 336 14.50 -0.90 -10.03
C TYR A 336 14.50 -1.42 -11.47
N ILE A 337 15.03 -2.61 -11.61
CA ILE A 337 14.82 -3.51 -12.73
C ILE A 337 14.42 -4.85 -12.12
N PHE A 338 13.31 -5.42 -12.55
CA PHE A 338 12.96 -6.77 -12.15
C PHE A 338 12.35 -7.57 -13.31
N LEU A 339 12.45 -8.87 -13.19
CA LEU A 339 11.86 -9.78 -14.15
C LEU A 339 10.34 -9.63 -14.18
N LEU A 340 9.81 -9.62 -15.39
CA LEU A 340 8.41 -9.82 -15.68
C LEU A 340 8.27 -11.08 -16.54
N PRO A 341 7.81 -12.22 -15.98
CA PRO A 341 7.60 -13.42 -16.76
C PRO A 341 6.45 -13.17 -17.73
N ASP A 342 6.78 -13.03 -19.01
CA ASP A 342 5.78 -12.74 -20.03
C ASP A 342 5.01 -14.01 -20.40
N ASP A 343 3.74 -14.08 -20.02
CA ASP A 343 2.88 -15.23 -20.27
C ASP A 343 2.15 -15.21 -21.62
N SER A 344 2.38 -14.19 -22.46
CA SER A 344 1.65 -14.03 -23.73
C SER A 344 1.93 -15.16 -24.72
N THR A 345 3.06 -15.84 -24.59
CA THR A 345 3.51 -16.94 -25.45
C THR A 345 3.41 -18.33 -24.81
N GLY A 346 2.93 -18.42 -23.56
CA GLY A 346 2.73 -19.70 -22.89
C GLY A 346 4.00 -20.26 -22.25
N ASN A 347 4.57 -19.59 -21.28
CA ASN A 347 5.80 -20.01 -20.59
C ASN A 347 5.76 -21.46 -20.08
N VAL A 348 4.61 -21.93 -19.60
CA VAL A 348 4.50 -23.27 -19.01
C VAL A 348 4.23 -24.34 -20.07
N PHE A 349 3.10 -24.26 -20.73
CA PHE A 349 2.70 -25.27 -21.69
C PHE A 349 3.10 -24.96 -23.13
N GLY A 350 3.46 -23.73 -23.45
CA GLY A 350 3.67 -23.28 -24.81
C GLY A 350 2.37 -23.05 -25.57
N THR A 351 2.46 -22.98 -26.89
CA THR A 351 1.30 -22.91 -27.79
C THR A 351 1.19 -24.18 -28.60
N ALA A 352 -0.03 -24.68 -28.83
CA ALA A 352 -0.29 -25.84 -29.67
C ALA A 352 -0.01 -25.61 -31.18
N ALA A 353 0.20 -24.37 -31.61
CA ALA A 353 0.47 -24.00 -32.97
C ALA A 353 1.97 -24.11 -33.26
N ALA A 354 2.33 -24.97 -34.16
CA ALA A 354 3.70 -25.29 -34.50
C ALA A 354 4.44 -24.22 -35.32
N ASN A 355 3.91 -22.98 -35.45
CA ASN A 355 4.56 -22.01 -36.32
C ASN A 355 4.42 -20.59 -35.85
N PRO A 356 5.51 -19.87 -35.59
CA PRO A 356 5.44 -18.42 -35.47
C PRO A 356 5.07 -17.88 -36.86
N THR A 357 3.89 -17.32 -36.95
CA THR A 357 3.35 -16.71 -38.16
C THR A 357 4.14 -15.48 -38.63
N SER A 358 5.13 -15.06 -37.89
CA SER A 358 5.86 -13.83 -38.18
C SER A 358 7.02 -14.00 -39.14
N GLY A 359 7.52 -15.20 -39.37
CA GLY A 359 8.73 -15.45 -40.20
C GLY A 359 9.97 -14.70 -39.69
N VAL A 360 9.86 -13.95 -38.61
CA VAL A 360 10.93 -13.17 -38.00
C VAL A 360 11.66 -14.04 -37.00
N ALA A 361 12.92 -14.27 -37.26
CA ALA A 361 13.79 -15.00 -36.35
C ALA A 361 13.79 -14.33 -34.97
N GLY A 362 13.47 -15.11 -33.91
CA GLY A 362 13.48 -14.61 -32.53
C GLY A 362 12.24 -13.85 -32.11
N ALA A 363 11.15 -13.90 -32.86
CA ALA A 363 9.88 -13.39 -32.36
C ALA A 363 9.45 -14.15 -31.11
N ARG A 364 8.68 -13.47 -30.22
CA ARG A 364 8.12 -14.03 -28.98
C ARG A 364 7.43 -15.39 -29.15
N GLY A 365 6.93 -15.70 -30.33
CA GLY A 365 6.27 -16.96 -30.67
C GLY A 365 7.19 -18.20 -30.70
N ASP A 366 8.48 -18.04 -30.56
CA ASP A 366 9.43 -19.15 -30.63
C ASP A 366 9.48 -20.01 -29.36
N VAL A 367 8.82 -19.62 -28.27
CA VAL A 367 8.59 -20.46 -27.08
C VAL A 367 7.36 -21.35 -27.30
N LEU A 368 7.41 -22.16 -28.32
CA LEU A 368 6.23 -22.93 -28.78
C LEU A 368 5.96 -24.18 -27.94
N THR A 369 6.98 -24.71 -27.33
CA THR A 369 6.92 -25.98 -26.60
C THR A 369 6.64 -25.81 -25.11
N GLY A 370 6.80 -24.60 -24.59
CA GLY A 370 6.73 -24.32 -23.14
C GLY A 370 8.01 -24.75 -22.42
N GLY A 371 7.97 -24.68 -21.11
CA GLY A 371 9.11 -25.06 -20.24
C GLY A 371 10.18 -23.97 -20.07
N TYR A 372 9.92 -22.76 -20.54
CA TYR A 372 10.82 -21.62 -20.43
C TYR A 372 10.11 -20.40 -19.88
N VAL A 373 10.83 -19.58 -19.12
CA VAL A 373 10.40 -18.28 -18.66
C VAL A 373 11.11 -17.20 -19.44
N TRP A 374 10.35 -16.34 -20.11
CA TRP A 374 10.85 -15.20 -20.84
C TRP A 374 11.24 -14.09 -19.85
N ARG A 375 12.52 -13.69 -19.83
CA ARG A 375 13.10 -12.72 -18.90
C ARG A 375 12.87 -11.26 -19.32
N ARG A 376 11.61 -10.88 -19.57
CA ARG A 376 11.29 -9.48 -19.82
C ARG A 376 11.60 -8.63 -18.59
N ALA A 377 12.25 -7.49 -18.80
CA ALA A 377 12.51 -6.54 -17.73
C ALA A 377 11.36 -5.54 -17.57
N ASN A 378 10.91 -5.35 -16.33
CA ASN A 378 10.13 -4.19 -15.93
C ASN A 378 11.06 -3.22 -15.22
N THR A 379 11.10 -1.97 -15.69
CA THR A 379 12.09 -1.00 -15.24
C THR A 379 11.46 0.31 -14.85
N ARG A 380 11.97 0.91 -13.78
CA ARG A 380 11.55 2.24 -13.34
C ARG A 380 12.65 2.91 -12.54
N PHE A 381 12.73 4.21 -12.66
CA PHE A 381 13.32 5.08 -11.65
C PHE A 381 12.43 6.32 -11.48
N GLY A 382 12.47 6.92 -10.32
CA GLY A 382 11.72 8.14 -10.07
C GLY A 382 11.90 8.64 -8.65
N TYR A 383 11.36 9.82 -8.41
CA TYR A 383 11.28 10.41 -7.09
C TYR A 383 9.94 11.12 -6.89
N THR A 384 9.57 11.28 -5.65
CA THR A 384 8.38 12.01 -5.23
C THR A 384 8.75 12.97 -4.12
N ASP A 385 8.50 14.25 -4.33
CA ASP A 385 8.67 15.32 -3.34
C ASP A 385 7.31 15.79 -2.88
N SER A 386 7.15 16.06 -1.59
CA SER A 386 6.00 16.77 -1.06
C SER A 386 6.38 17.78 0.01
N LEU A 387 5.70 18.92 0.00
CA LEU A 387 5.72 19.90 1.08
C LEU A 387 4.28 20.13 1.52
N THR A 388 3.97 19.78 2.75
CA THR A 388 2.61 19.92 3.31
C THR A 388 2.67 20.76 4.58
N ASN A 389 1.77 21.73 4.70
CA ASN A 389 1.50 22.46 5.93
C ASN A 389 0.04 22.24 6.31
N GLN A 390 -0.19 21.82 7.53
CA GLN A 390 -1.51 21.59 8.11
C GLN A 390 -1.61 22.35 9.42
N THR A 391 -2.70 23.13 9.60
CA THR A 391 -3.01 23.84 10.85
C THR A 391 -4.35 23.35 11.35
N ASP A 392 -4.41 22.95 12.61
CA ASP A 392 -5.59 22.44 13.29
C ASP A 392 -5.83 23.27 14.56
N LEU A 393 -7.05 23.80 14.73
CA LEU A 393 -7.58 24.33 15.96
C LEU A 393 -8.60 23.33 16.51
N TYR A 394 -8.37 22.78 17.67
CA TYR A 394 -9.20 21.70 18.20
C TYR A 394 -9.38 21.80 19.71
N GLY A 395 -10.39 21.14 20.22
CA GLY A 395 -10.62 21.15 21.65
C GLY A 395 -12.07 20.81 22.02
N LYS A 396 -12.40 21.16 23.25
CA LYS A 396 -13.74 20.96 23.81
C LYS A 396 -14.32 22.26 24.28
N VAL A 397 -15.59 22.51 23.94
CA VAL A 397 -16.38 23.64 24.40
C VAL A 397 -17.80 23.20 24.73
N ARG A 398 -18.50 23.91 25.60
CA ARG A 398 -19.89 23.62 25.96
C ARG A 398 -20.83 24.75 25.54
N THR A 399 -21.95 24.38 24.90
CA THR A 399 -23.06 25.27 24.59
C THR A 399 -24.34 24.73 25.23
N GLY A 400 -24.68 25.26 26.39
CA GLY A 400 -25.79 24.72 27.19
C GLY A 400 -25.54 23.31 27.68
N ALA A 401 -26.42 22.37 27.28
CA ALA A 401 -26.33 20.95 27.63
C ALA A 401 -25.48 20.13 26.67
N ILE A 402 -24.95 20.73 25.61
CA ILE A 402 -24.19 20.01 24.56
C ILE A 402 -22.71 20.27 24.77
N GLU A 403 -21.92 19.20 24.85
CA GLU A 403 -20.46 19.26 24.76
C GLU A 403 -20.04 19.05 23.29
N HIS A 404 -19.29 20.00 22.76
CA HIS A 404 -18.67 19.96 21.44
C HIS A 404 -17.21 19.54 21.61
N SER A 405 -16.82 18.46 20.95
CA SER A 405 -15.41 18.14 20.73
C SER A 405 -15.13 18.39 19.25
N PHE A 406 -14.42 19.47 18.96
CA PHE A 406 -14.29 19.98 17.61
C PHE A 406 -12.86 19.98 17.09
N ALA A 407 -12.72 19.97 15.77
CA ALA A 407 -11.48 20.26 15.05
C ALA A 407 -11.78 21.05 13.78
N LEU A 408 -11.13 22.20 13.64
CA LEU A 408 -11.17 23.07 12.47
C LEU A 408 -9.78 23.13 11.88
N GLY A 409 -9.64 23.00 10.58
CA GLY A 409 -8.30 23.00 10.01
C GLY A 409 -8.21 23.43 8.56
N ALA A 410 -6.97 23.74 8.19
CA ALA A 410 -6.57 24.09 6.84
C ALA A 410 -5.33 23.28 6.44
N GLU A 411 -5.26 22.92 5.16
CA GLU A 411 -4.12 22.17 4.60
C GLU A 411 -3.69 22.79 3.28
N LEU A 412 -2.39 22.97 3.13
CA LEU A 412 -1.70 23.34 1.89
C LEU A 412 -0.70 22.25 1.55
N SER A 413 -0.77 21.67 0.35
CA SER A 413 0.19 20.65 -0.09
C SER A 413 0.66 20.92 -1.50
N LEU A 414 1.99 20.84 -1.68
CA LEU A 414 2.67 20.87 -2.96
C LEU A 414 3.34 19.53 -3.18
N GLU A 415 3.06 18.90 -4.30
CA GLU A 415 3.53 17.57 -4.63
C GLU A 415 4.18 17.57 -6.00
N LYS A 416 5.27 16.83 -6.16
CA LYS A 416 5.95 16.61 -7.44
C LYS A 416 6.41 15.17 -7.52
N ALA A 417 6.09 14.49 -8.61
CA ALA A 417 6.64 13.18 -8.94
C ALA A 417 7.27 13.22 -10.33
N GLU A 418 8.45 12.64 -10.45
CA GLU A 418 9.12 12.41 -11.73
C GLU A 418 9.42 10.94 -11.87
N ARG A 419 9.14 10.37 -13.06
CA ARG A 419 9.44 8.97 -13.35
C ARG A 419 9.98 8.79 -14.74
N GLY A 420 10.86 7.79 -14.88
CA GLY A 420 11.39 7.30 -16.13
C GLY A 420 11.58 5.79 -16.10
N ALA A 421 12.00 5.22 -17.21
CA ALA A 421 12.38 3.81 -17.32
C ALA A 421 13.89 3.71 -17.57
N PHE A 422 14.47 2.56 -17.29
CA PHE A 422 15.80 2.23 -17.79
C PHE A 422 15.72 1.73 -19.22
N ILE A 423 16.69 2.13 -20.02
CA ILE A 423 16.92 1.63 -21.37
C ILE A 423 17.99 0.53 -21.27
N LEU A 424 17.63 -0.65 -21.72
CA LEU A 424 18.51 -1.81 -21.77
C LEU A 424 18.99 -1.97 -23.19
N ALA A 425 20.24 -1.57 -23.48
CA ALA A 425 20.82 -1.68 -24.82
C ALA A 425 21.32 -3.10 -25.06
N THR A 426 20.58 -3.87 -25.82
CA THR A 426 20.88 -5.29 -26.09
C THR A 426 21.38 -5.54 -27.49
N GLY A 427 21.79 -4.51 -28.26
CA GLY A 427 22.05 -4.63 -29.70
C GLY A 427 20.75 -4.83 -30.48
N ASN A 428 20.65 -4.22 -31.64
CA ASN A 428 19.34 -4.12 -32.34
C ASN A 428 19.04 -5.20 -33.36
N THR A 429 19.91 -6.19 -33.55
CA THR A 429 19.86 -7.07 -34.73
C THR A 429 19.43 -8.50 -34.41
N VAL A 430 19.48 -8.92 -33.15
CA VAL A 430 19.12 -10.30 -32.77
C VAL A 430 18.01 -10.26 -31.74
N THR A 431 16.87 -10.82 -32.09
CA THR A 431 15.80 -11.09 -31.16
C THR A 431 16.00 -12.48 -30.58
N PRO A 432 16.33 -12.62 -29.29
CA PRO A 432 16.67 -13.90 -28.69
C PRO A 432 15.52 -14.88 -28.70
N ARG A 433 15.83 -16.14 -28.87
CA ARG A 433 14.90 -17.28 -28.83
C ARG A 433 15.11 -18.09 -27.57
N CYS A 434 14.05 -18.64 -27.05
CA CYS A 434 14.14 -19.43 -25.84
C CYS A 434 14.47 -20.90 -26.07
N ASN A 435 14.75 -21.36 -27.28
CA ASN A 435 14.81 -22.77 -27.58
C ASN A 435 16.12 -23.28 -28.26
N THR A 436 16.81 -22.46 -29.04
CA THR A 436 17.85 -23.02 -29.97
C THR A 436 19.16 -22.27 -29.99
N LEU A 437 19.22 -21.02 -29.61
CA LEU A 437 20.42 -20.20 -29.72
C LEU A 437 21.20 -20.12 -28.40
N THR A 438 22.52 -20.05 -28.48
CA THR A 438 23.39 -19.92 -27.31
C THR A 438 23.04 -18.70 -26.44
N ILE A 439 22.61 -17.61 -27.06
CA ILE A 439 22.23 -16.37 -26.38
C ILE A 439 20.85 -16.43 -25.73
N SER A 440 20.01 -17.40 -26.05
CA SER A 440 18.65 -17.49 -25.54
C SER A 440 18.60 -17.58 -24.00
N ARG A 441 19.64 -18.17 -23.39
CA ARG A 441 19.77 -18.27 -21.93
C ARG A 441 19.73 -16.90 -21.19
N TYR A 442 20.09 -15.82 -21.86
CA TYR A 442 20.09 -14.49 -21.26
C TYR A 442 18.71 -13.84 -21.21
N TYR A 443 17.87 -14.18 -22.19
CA TYR A 443 16.48 -13.70 -22.25
C TYR A 443 15.48 -14.71 -21.72
N CYS A 444 15.84 -15.98 -21.69
CA CYS A 444 14.99 -17.06 -21.21
C CYS A 444 15.77 -17.90 -20.22
N THR A 445 15.03 -18.53 -19.32
CA THR A 445 15.58 -19.54 -18.42
C THR A 445 14.66 -20.74 -18.38
N SER A 446 15.17 -21.90 -17.95
CA SER A 446 14.35 -23.07 -17.72
C SER A 446 13.26 -22.76 -16.70
N LEU A 447 12.04 -23.22 -16.95
CA LEU A 447 10.95 -23.17 -16.00
C LEU A 447 11.22 -24.07 -14.78
N PHE A 448 11.92 -25.19 -14.98
CA PHE A 448 12.15 -26.23 -13.97
C PHE A 448 13.44 -26.01 -13.16
N ASN A 449 14.48 -25.50 -13.83
CA ASN A 449 15.79 -25.25 -13.25
C ASN A 449 16.33 -23.92 -13.74
N PRO A 450 15.81 -22.78 -13.24
CA PRO A 450 16.28 -21.46 -13.63
C PRO A 450 17.72 -21.23 -13.14
N ASN A 451 18.50 -20.47 -13.92
CA ASN A 451 19.85 -20.05 -13.53
C ASN A 451 19.88 -18.52 -13.32
N PRO A 452 19.84 -18.01 -12.08
CA PRO A 452 19.91 -16.59 -11.79
C PRO A 452 21.29 -15.98 -12.01
N GLU A 453 22.34 -16.81 -12.12
CA GLU A 453 23.72 -16.37 -12.36
C GLU A 453 24.04 -16.21 -13.84
N ASP A 454 23.08 -16.41 -14.76
CA ASP A 454 23.30 -16.14 -16.17
C ASP A 454 23.74 -14.68 -16.35
N PRO A 455 24.79 -14.39 -17.14
CA PRO A 455 25.30 -13.03 -17.29
C PRO A 455 24.34 -12.15 -18.09
N TRP A 456 24.29 -10.87 -17.79
CA TRP A 456 23.64 -9.86 -18.63
C TRP A 456 24.67 -9.28 -19.59
N ILE A 457 24.61 -9.69 -20.86
CA ILE A 457 25.59 -9.29 -21.87
C ILE A 457 24.92 -8.59 -23.06
N ASN A 458 25.74 -7.92 -23.90
CA ASN A 458 25.30 -7.32 -25.14
C ASN A 458 25.14 -8.40 -26.23
N TYR A 459 23.94 -8.49 -26.84
CA TYR A 459 23.60 -9.49 -27.86
C TYR A 459 23.53 -8.87 -29.25
N ALA A 460 24.47 -8.09 -29.62
CA ALA A 460 24.55 -7.55 -31.00
C ALA A 460 24.57 -8.63 -32.09
N SER A 461 25.00 -9.85 -31.74
CA SER A 461 25.03 -11.01 -32.60
C SER A 461 25.03 -12.30 -31.78
N ASP A 462 24.85 -13.48 -32.41
CA ASP A 462 25.03 -14.79 -31.78
C ASP A 462 26.46 -15.02 -31.26
N ALA A 463 27.44 -14.27 -31.77
CA ALA A 463 28.80 -14.19 -31.28
C ALA A 463 28.96 -13.09 -30.20
N ALA A 464 27.93 -12.84 -29.40
CA ALA A 464 27.91 -11.78 -28.45
C ALA A 464 29.15 -11.80 -27.55
N GLY A 465 29.81 -10.67 -27.45
CA GLY A 465 30.97 -10.47 -26.61
C GLY A 465 30.58 -10.58 -25.11
N ALA A 466 31.58 -10.79 -24.29
CA ALA A 466 31.41 -10.88 -22.83
C ALA A 466 31.11 -9.51 -22.16
N GLU A 467 30.92 -8.46 -22.94
CA GLU A 467 30.62 -7.12 -22.39
C GLU A 467 29.21 -7.05 -21.84
N GLN A 468 29.10 -6.47 -20.63
CA GLN A 468 27.80 -6.25 -20.02
C GLN A 468 26.94 -5.31 -20.88
N ALA A 469 25.69 -5.63 -21.09
CA ALA A 469 24.77 -4.75 -21.81
C ALA A 469 24.57 -3.44 -21.04
N PRO A 470 24.72 -2.27 -21.69
CA PRO A 470 24.52 -1.00 -21.01
C PRO A 470 23.10 -0.84 -20.47
N VAL A 471 23.01 -0.35 -19.26
CA VAL A 471 21.77 0.03 -18.60
C VAL A 471 21.82 1.53 -18.34
N THR A 472 20.98 2.31 -18.99
CA THR A 472 20.98 3.77 -18.90
C THR A 472 19.61 4.30 -18.50
N ARG A 473 19.56 5.42 -17.77
CA ARG A 473 18.28 6.09 -17.46
C ARG A 473 17.77 6.80 -18.69
N ALA A 474 16.47 6.72 -18.94
CA ALA A 474 15.82 7.49 -19.99
C ALA A 474 16.13 8.98 -19.88
N ALA A 475 16.32 9.66 -21.00
CA ALA A 475 16.58 11.08 -21.08
C ALA A 475 15.46 11.92 -20.43
N SER A 476 15.71 13.15 -20.10
CA SER A 476 14.75 14.01 -19.39
C SER A 476 13.47 14.28 -20.17
N ASP A 477 13.54 14.29 -21.50
CA ASP A 477 12.44 14.47 -22.43
C ASP A 477 11.53 13.23 -22.53
N ALA A 478 12.07 12.04 -22.20
CA ALA A 478 11.31 10.78 -22.14
C ALA A 478 10.66 10.51 -20.78
N ARG A 479 10.78 11.41 -19.80
CA ARG A 479 10.23 11.24 -18.46
C ARG A 479 8.87 11.89 -18.33
N THR A 480 8.02 11.34 -17.48
CA THR A 480 6.75 11.96 -17.04
C THR A 480 6.99 12.74 -15.76
N ILE A 481 6.45 13.96 -15.69
CA ILE A 481 6.51 14.82 -14.52
C ILE A 481 5.08 15.18 -14.12
N ASN A 482 4.71 14.85 -12.88
CA ASN A 482 3.43 15.19 -12.29
C ASN A 482 3.63 16.19 -11.17
N THR A 483 2.76 17.18 -11.09
CA THR A 483 2.69 18.12 -9.97
C THR A 483 1.27 18.22 -9.46
N GLY A 484 1.11 18.28 -8.15
CA GLY A 484 -0.15 18.47 -7.46
C GLY A 484 -0.09 19.67 -6.52
N ASN A 485 -1.19 20.39 -6.43
CA ASN A 485 -1.38 21.45 -5.45
C ASN A 485 -2.75 21.27 -4.81
N THR A 486 -2.77 21.07 -3.49
CA THR A 486 -3.99 20.94 -2.70
C THR A 486 -4.15 22.14 -1.79
N LYS A 487 -5.33 22.71 -1.76
CA LYS A 487 -5.77 23.68 -0.76
C LYS A 487 -7.06 23.14 -0.15
N ALA A 488 -7.07 22.91 1.15
CA ALA A 488 -8.24 22.33 1.81
C ALA A 488 -8.61 23.08 3.09
N LEU A 489 -9.91 23.04 3.37
CA LEU A 489 -10.50 23.46 4.65
C LEU A 489 -11.38 22.32 5.14
N TYR A 490 -11.38 22.09 6.45
CA TYR A 490 -12.20 21.05 7.06
C TYR A 490 -12.66 21.43 8.46
N ALA A 491 -13.78 20.81 8.84
CA ALA A 491 -14.38 20.96 10.15
C ALA A 491 -14.97 19.62 10.62
N PHE A 492 -14.75 19.30 11.87
CA PHE A 492 -15.31 18.12 12.54
C PHE A 492 -15.89 18.56 13.87
N ASP A 493 -16.99 17.93 14.28
CA ASP A 493 -17.57 18.11 15.59
C ASP A 493 -18.24 16.82 16.07
N SER A 494 -17.96 16.45 17.31
CA SER A 494 -18.66 15.40 18.05
C SER A 494 -19.49 16.05 19.15
N LEU A 495 -20.79 16.10 18.93
CA LEU A 495 -21.77 16.69 19.83
C LEU A 495 -22.24 15.65 20.83
N SER A 496 -21.80 15.74 22.09
CA SER A 496 -22.30 14.87 23.16
C SER A 496 -23.55 15.51 23.79
N ILE A 497 -24.66 14.81 23.70
CA ILE A 497 -25.98 15.22 24.20
C ILE A 497 -26.35 14.34 25.40
N GLY A 498 -26.07 14.79 26.59
CA GLY A 498 -26.08 13.96 27.78
C GLY A 498 -25.07 12.83 27.67
N ASP A 499 -25.27 11.76 28.46
CA ASP A 499 -24.31 10.67 28.58
C ASP A 499 -24.51 9.54 27.56
N ARG A 500 -25.57 9.62 26.73
CA ARG A 500 -26.01 8.48 25.88
C ARG A 500 -26.04 8.74 24.39
N LEU A 501 -26.03 9.96 23.94
CA LEU A 501 -26.15 10.26 22.52
C LEU A 501 -25.00 11.15 22.07
N ILE A 502 -24.30 10.68 21.01
CA ILE A 502 -23.26 11.47 20.34
C ILE A 502 -23.61 11.58 18.86
N VAL A 503 -23.54 12.79 18.33
CA VAL A 503 -23.68 13.06 16.89
C VAL A 503 -22.32 13.52 16.37
N ASN A 504 -21.74 12.75 15.44
CA ASN A 504 -20.46 13.05 14.83
C ASN A 504 -20.69 13.63 13.41
N LEU A 505 -20.15 14.80 13.16
CA LEU A 505 -20.24 15.50 11.88
C LEU A 505 -18.86 15.84 11.38
N GLY A 506 -18.66 15.78 10.07
CA GLY A 506 -17.42 16.18 9.43
C GLY A 506 -17.66 16.66 8.01
N ALA A 507 -16.95 17.69 7.62
CA ALA A 507 -16.97 18.22 6.24
C ALA A 507 -15.56 18.66 5.84
N ARG A 508 -15.24 18.46 4.56
CA ARG A 508 -13.98 18.89 3.96
C ARG A 508 -14.20 19.34 2.53
N PHE A 509 -13.59 20.48 2.20
CA PHE A 509 -13.51 20.99 0.85
C PHE A 509 -12.06 21.00 0.40
N ASP A 510 -11.77 20.37 -0.74
CA ASP A 510 -10.46 20.36 -1.39
C ASP A 510 -10.53 21.06 -2.75
N SER A 511 -9.61 21.99 -3.01
CA SER A 511 -9.31 22.47 -4.36
C SER A 511 -7.99 21.85 -4.78
N PHE A 512 -8.05 20.84 -5.63
CA PHE A 512 -6.91 20.09 -6.14
C PHE A 512 -6.61 20.49 -7.58
N THR A 513 -5.37 20.90 -7.84
CA THR A 513 -4.88 21.18 -9.20
C THR A 513 -3.77 20.20 -9.52
N SER A 514 -3.93 19.41 -10.57
CA SER A 514 -2.88 18.53 -11.12
C SER A 514 -2.37 19.05 -12.45
N LYS A 515 -1.09 18.84 -12.71
CA LYS A 515 -0.42 19.14 -13.95
C LYS A 515 0.49 17.98 -14.32
N VAL A 516 0.33 17.44 -15.51
CA VAL A 516 1.09 16.32 -16.04
C VAL A 516 1.86 16.76 -17.27
N LYS A 517 3.17 16.61 -17.26
CA LYS A 517 4.03 16.72 -18.43
C LYS A 517 4.36 15.32 -18.92
N LEU A 518 3.91 14.99 -20.11
CA LEU A 518 4.16 13.69 -20.74
C LEU A 518 5.55 13.68 -21.41
N PRO A 519 6.07 12.51 -21.80
CA PRO A 519 7.24 12.40 -22.66
C PRO A 519 7.08 13.24 -23.95
N VAL A 520 8.19 13.71 -24.48
CA VAL A 520 8.21 14.39 -25.78
C VAL A 520 7.78 13.41 -26.87
N LEU A 521 6.84 13.85 -27.68
CA LEU A 521 6.34 13.12 -28.84
C LEU A 521 6.40 14.04 -30.06
N ASN A 522 7.14 13.65 -31.11
CA ASN A 522 7.34 14.45 -32.32
C ASN A 522 7.81 15.91 -32.02
N GLY A 523 8.77 16.08 -31.14
CA GLY A 523 9.30 17.38 -30.75
C GLY A 523 8.41 18.21 -29.82
N THR A 524 7.20 17.77 -29.53
CA THR A 524 6.26 18.42 -28.62
C THR A 524 6.21 17.68 -27.28
N ARG A 525 6.31 18.42 -26.16
CA ARG A 525 6.06 17.88 -24.82
C ARG A 525 4.66 18.24 -24.37
N PRO A 526 3.70 17.32 -24.43
CA PRO A 526 2.32 17.62 -24.01
C PRO A 526 2.25 17.94 -22.51
N GLU A 527 1.53 18.99 -22.18
CA GLU A 527 1.26 19.41 -20.82
C GLU A 527 -0.23 19.51 -20.60
N VAL A 528 -0.73 18.77 -19.62
CA VAL A 528 -2.13 18.72 -19.24
C VAL A 528 -2.31 19.32 -17.86
N LYS A 529 -3.28 20.20 -17.71
CA LYS A 529 -3.63 20.80 -16.42
C LYS A 529 -5.11 20.56 -16.15
N ARG A 530 -5.42 20.15 -14.92
CA ARG A 530 -6.79 19.91 -14.46
C ARG A 530 -6.97 20.46 -13.05
N LYS A 531 -8.15 21.01 -12.79
CA LYS A 531 -8.55 21.45 -11.46
C LYS A 531 -9.86 20.78 -11.08
N ASP A 532 -9.87 20.12 -9.93
CA ASP A 532 -11.03 19.47 -9.34
C ASP A 532 -11.33 20.10 -7.97
N ASN A 533 -12.56 20.56 -7.79
CA ASN A 533 -13.08 21.01 -6.52
C ASN A 533 -13.96 19.90 -5.94
N ILE A 534 -13.63 19.46 -4.74
CA ILE A 534 -14.19 18.27 -4.13
C ILE A 534 -14.75 18.62 -2.77
N PHE A 535 -16.00 18.24 -2.53
CA PHE A 535 -16.63 18.33 -1.22
C PHE A 535 -16.94 16.92 -0.73
N ASN A 536 -16.45 16.57 0.45
CA ASN A 536 -16.72 15.33 1.15
C ASN A 536 -17.30 15.64 2.52
N TRP A 537 -18.19 14.77 2.99
CA TRP A 537 -18.80 14.89 4.30
C TRP A 537 -19.05 13.54 4.94
N GLN A 538 -19.19 13.55 6.25
CA GLN A 538 -19.58 12.41 7.05
C GLN A 538 -20.58 12.82 8.12
N ALA A 539 -21.44 11.89 8.50
CA ALA A 539 -22.31 12.02 9.64
C ALA A 539 -22.44 10.65 10.32
N GLY A 540 -22.47 10.67 11.64
CA GLY A 540 -22.67 9.46 12.42
C GLY A 540 -23.48 9.77 13.68
N VAL A 541 -24.23 8.77 14.13
CA VAL A 541 -24.95 8.81 15.39
C VAL A 541 -24.51 7.62 16.23
N ILE A 542 -24.23 7.87 17.49
CA ILE A 542 -23.78 6.87 18.45
C ILE A 542 -24.73 6.91 19.62
N PHE A 543 -25.30 5.77 19.95
CA PHE A 543 -26.09 5.55 21.15
C PHE A 543 -25.30 4.68 22.13
N LYS A 544 -25.17 5.14 23.37
CA LYS A 544 -24.49 4.44 24.47
C LYS A 544 -25.52 3.82 25.42
N PRO A 545 -25.85 2.54 25.27
CA PRO A 545 -26.72 1.85 26.23
C PRO A 545 -26.14 1.87 27.64
N THR A 546 -24.80 1.73 27.71
CA THR A 546 -23.99 1.80 28.94
C THR A 546 -22.72 2.61 28.66
N GLY A 547 -21.97 2.98 29.68
CA GLY A 547 -20.73 3.75 29.52
C GLY A 547 -19.64 3.04 28.71
N ASN A 548 -19.66 1.71 28.68
CA ASN A 548 -18.67 0.86 28.02
C ASN A 548 -19.19 0.19 26.74
N THR A 549 -20.34 0.62 26.18
CA THR A 549 -20.93 0.07 24.96
C THR A 549 -21.43 1.18 24.06
N SER A 550 -21.14 1.08 22.77
CA SER A 550 -21.61 2.02 21.74
C SER A 550 -22.25 1.27 20.58
N LEU A 551 -23.46 1.69 20.21
CA LEU A 551 -24.13 1.30 18.96
C LEU A 551 -24.08 2.50 18.02
N TYR A 552 -23.70 2.32 16.77
CA TYR A 552 -23.57 3.43 15.84
C TYR A 552 -24.14 3.15 14.46
N ALA A 553 -24.52 4.21 13.78
CA ALA A 553 -24.75 4.22 12.34
C ALA A 553 -24.02 5.42 11.74
N SER A 554 -23.42 5.24 10.57
CA SER A 554 -22.69 6.29 9.88
C SER A 554 -22.84 6.29 8.38
N TYR A 555 -22.66 7.46 7.81
CA TYR A 555 -22.56 7.71 6.38
C TYR A 555 -21.32 8.56 6.10
N ALA A 556 -20.53 8.19 5.10
CA ALA A 556 -19.37 8.94 4.69
C ALA A 556 -19.19 8.93 3.18
N THR A 557 -18.59 10.00 2.64
CA THR A 557 -18.26 10.14 1.24
C THR A 557 -16.75 10.15 1.02
N ALA A 558 -16.33 9.70 -0.16
CA ALA A 558 -14.97 9.86 -0.64
C ALA A 558 -14.96 10.24 -2.11
N ALA A 559 -13.93 10.93 -2.54
CA ALA A 559 -13.74 11.30 -3.92
C ALA A 559 -12.27 11.17 -4.33
N THR A 560 -12.03 10.56 -5.49
CA THR A 560 -10.70 10.36 -6.08
C THR A 560 -10.66 11.09 -7.42
N PRO A 561 -10.01 12.26 -7.51
CA PRO A 561 -9.81 12.93 -8.78
C PRO A 561 -8.91 12.12 -9.69
N PRO A 562 -9.05 12.20 -11.01
CA PRO A 562 -8.04 11.73 -11.93
C PRO A 562 -6.67 12.35 -11.62
N ASN A 563 -5.60 11.58 -11.82
CA ASN A 563 -4.21 11.99 -11.52
C ASN A 563 -3.95 12.32 -10.04
N SER A 564 -4.76 11.81 -9.11
CA SER A 564 -4.58 12.03 -7.68
C SER A 564 -3.47 11.20 -7.04
N LEU A 565 -3.02 10.16 -7.74
CA LEU A 565 -2.01 9.20 -7.28
C LEU A 565 -0.63 9.56 -7.88
N LEU A 566 -0.16 10.76 -7.55
CA LEU A 566 1.12 11.26 -8.02
C LEU A 566 2.28 10.41 -7.51
N GLY A 567 3.16 10.00 -8.42
CA GLY A 567 4.31 9.16 -8.11
C GLY A 567 4.03 7.67 -8.01
N GLU A 568 2.77 7.25 -8.02
CA GLU A 568 2.39 5.83 -7.93
C GLU A 568 2.32 5.14 -9.29
N GLY A 569 2.44 5.90 -10.38
CA GLY A 569 2.62 5.36 -11.74
C GLY A 569 1.35 5.10 -12.52
N GLN A 570 0.19 5.42 -11.98
CA GLN A 570 -1.08 5.23 -12.68
C GLN A 570 -1.48 6.39 -13.59
N GLU A 571 -0.77 7.50 -13.53
CA GLU A 571 -1.14 8.77 -14.20
C GLU A 571 -1.14 8.66 -15.72
N GLN A 572 -0.17 7.95 -16.30
CA GLN A 572 -0.11 7.74 -17.75
C GLN A 572 -1.29 6.94 -18.28
N ASN A 573 -1.76 5.96 -17.51
CA ASN A 573 -2.85 5.11 -17.94
C ASN A 573 -4.20 5.86 -18.03
N GLY A 574 -4.31 7.00 -17.32
CA GLY A 574 -5.48 7.87 -17.39
C GLY A 574 -5.58 8.68 -18.68
N LEU A 575 -4.45 8.96 -19.32
CA LEU A 575 -4.40 9.80 -20.51
C LEU A 575 -4.38 8.99 -21.81
N GLY A 576 -4.25 7.65 -21.76
CA GLY A 576 -4.22 6.78 -22.92
C GLY A 576 -3.01 7.02 -23.83
N THR A 577 -3.09 6.51 -25.05
CA THR A 577 -2.09 6.77 -26.10
C THR A 577 -2.40 8.13 -26.74
N VAL A 578 -1.49 9.08 -26.59
CA VAL A 578 -1.65 10.42 -27.18
C VAL A 578 -1.38 10.35 -28.68
N SER A 579 -2.26 10.94 -29.49
CA SER A 579 -2.09 11.01 -30.94
C SER A 579 -0.79 11.73 -31.32
N ALA A 580 -0.03 11.13 -32.25
CA ALA A 580 1.20 11.71 -32.75
C ALA A 580 0.99 12.97 -33.60
N THR A 581 -0.20 13.16 -34.19
CA THR A 581 -0.48 14.28 -35.12
C THR A 581 -0.66 15.62 -34.38
N ASN A 582 -1.33 15.60 -33.21
CA ASN A 582 -1.48 16.77 -32.36
C ASN A 582 -1.43 16.33 -30.87
N PRO A 583 -0.21 16.08 -30.34
CA PRO A 583 -0.08 15.47 -29.02
C PRO A 583 -0.68 16.32 -27.89
N GLN A 584 -0.56 17.65 -27.97
CA GLN A 584 -1.07 18.55 -26.94
C GLN A 584 -2.61 18.52 -26.87
N ALA A 585 -3.27 18.69 -28.02
CA ALA A 585 -4.73 18.70 -28.07
C ALA A 585 -5.34 17.34 -27.67
N ALA A 586 -4.72 16.24 -28.13
CA ALA A 586 -5.15 14.89 -27.80
C ALA A 586 -5.01 14.59 -26.29
N ALA A 587 -3.90 14.98 -25.68
CA ALA A 587 -3.68 14.81 -24.24
C ALA A 587 -4.67 15.65 -23.41
N GLN A 588 -4.96 16.90 -23.82
CA GLN A 588 -5.92 17.74 -23.12
C GLN A 588 -7.33 17.18 -23.24
N ALA A 589 -7.77 16.77 -24.45
CA ALA A 589 -9.07 16.16 -24.67
C ALA A 589 -9.27 14.88 -23.85
N ALA A 590 -8.23 14.04 -23.76
CA ALA A 590 -8.25 12.87 -22.89
C ALA A 590 -8.45 13.26 -21.42
N ALA A 591 -7.71 14.24 -20.92
CA ALA A 591 -7.83 14.70 -19.54
C ALA A 591 -9.20 15.31 -19.21
N ASP A 592 -9.79 16.04 -20.15
CA ASP A 592 -11.11 16.67 -19.99
C ASP A 592 -12.25 15.64 -19.96
N SER A 593 -12.04 14.46 -20.57
CA SER A 593 -12.98 13.35 -20.54
C SER A 593 -13.00 12.59 -19.20
N LEU A 594 -11.95 12.71 -18.40
CA LEU A 594 -11.82 11.99 -17.13
C LEU A 594 -12.81 12.56 -16.09
N ARG A 595 -13.34 11.71 -15.24
CA ARG A 595 -14.29 12.06 -14.17
C ARG A 595 -13.71 11.75 -12.80
N VAL A 596 -14.19 12.47 -11.80
CA VAL A 596 -13.87 12.17 -10.38
C VAL A 596 -14.63 10.90 -9.98
N GLU A 597 -13.93 9.92 -9.47
CA GLU A 597 -14.54 8.77 -8.79
C GLU A 597 -15.22 9.25 -7.51
N ARG A 598 -16.46 8.82 -7.28
CA ARG A 598 -17.23 9.17 -6.10
C ARG A 598 -17.70 7.94 -5.37
N THR A 599 -17.35 7.86 -4.11
CA THR A 599 -17.69 6.75 -3.22
C THR A 599 -18.61 7.22 -2.10
N ARG A 600 -19.59 6.39 -1.76
CA ARG A 600 -20.44 6.53 -0.57
C ARG A 600 -20.35 5.25 0.25
N SER A 601 -20.24 5.39 1.54
CA SER A 601 -20.15 4.30 2.49
C SER A 601 -21.17 4.47 3.59
N MET A 602 -21.87 3.38 3.94
CA MET A 602 -22.80 3.28 5.06
C MET A 602 -22.31 2.17 5.96
N GLU A 603 -22.36 2.39 7.26
CA GLU A 603 -21.93 1.40 8.26
C GLU A 603 -22.85 1.46 9.48
N ILE A 604 -23.18 0.28 10.00
CA ILE A 604 -23.85 0.11 11.29
C ILE A 604 -22.98 -0.84 12.11
N GLY A 605 -22.70 -0.49 13.35
CA GLY A 605 -21.84 -1.32 14.18
C GLY A 605 -22.11 -1.17 15.68
N ALA A 606 -21.41 -1.99 16.41
CA ALA A 606 -21.39 -2.03 17.86
C ALA A 606 -19.95 -2.16 18.36
N LYS A 607 -19.65 -1.50 19.46
CA LYS A 607 -18.39 -1.60 20.20
C LYS A 607 -18.68 -1.83 21.68
N ALA A 608 -17.85 -2.64 22.31
CA ALA A 608 -17.99 -2.91 23.74
C ALA A 608 -16.61 -3.10 24.38
N ASP A 609 -16.38 -2.44 25.50
CA ASP A 609 -15.22 -2.66 26.35
C ASP A 609 -15.66 -3.51 27.55
N LEU A 610 -15.15 -4.74 27.60
CA LEU A 610 -15.49 -5.76 28.57
C LEU A 610 -14.41 -5.90 29.65
N PHE A 611 -14.77 -6.46 30.82
CA PHE A 611 -13.85 -6.78 31.91
C PHE A 611 -13.04 -5.55 32.38
N ASP A 612 -13.75 -4.47 32.72
CA ASP A 612 -13.15 -3.18 33.09
C ASP A 612 -12.21 -2.63 32.00
N ALA A 613 -12.70 -2.65 30.77
CA ALA A 613 -12.01 -2.18 29.57
C ALA A 613 -10.72 -2.96 29.22
N ARG A 614 -10.55 -4.18 29.72
CA ARG A 614 -9.41 -5.04 29.38
C ARG A 614 -9.54 -5.69 28.03
N LEU A 615 -10.76 -5.89 27.51
CA LEU A 615 -11.04 -6.51 26.22
C LEU A 615 -12.02 -5.66 25.42
N SER A 616 -11.58 -5.11 24.30
CA SER A 616 -12.43 -4.42 23.34
C SER A 616 -12.92 -5.36 22.25
N LEU A 617 -14.25 -5.35 22.01
CA LEU A 617 -14.92 -6.04 20.92
C LEU A 617 -15.53 -5.04 19.97
N THR A 618 -15.43 -5.31 18.67
CA THR A 618 -16.06 -4.50 17.61
C THR A 618 -16.78 -5.38 16.62
N ALA A 619 -17.96 -4.95 16.16
CA ALA A 619 -18.71 -5.59 15.09
C ALA A 619 -19.28 -4.53 14.16
N ALA A 620 -19.21 -4.73 12.86
CA ALA A 620 -19.78 -3.82 11.88
C ALA A 620 -20.32 -4.57 10.66
N ILE A 621 -21.38 -4.04 10.08
CA ILE A 621 -21.87 -4.35 8.74
C ILE A 621 -21.83 -3.08 7.90
N PHE A 622 -21.45 -3.22 6.63
CA PHE A 622 -21.24 -2.05 5.81
C PHE A 622 -21.64 -2.27 4.35
N HIS A 623 -21.91 -1.16 3.68
CA HIS A 623 -22.22 -1.08 2.26
C HIS A 623 -21.46 0.11 1.64
N THR A 624 -20.66 -0.14 0.62
CA THR A 624 -19.89 0.89 -0.09
C THR A 624 -20.15 0.77 -1.58
N GLU A 625 -20.43 1.90 -2.23
CA GLU A 625 -20.60 2.01 -3.68
C GLU A 625 -19.66 3.08 -4.23
N THR A 626 -19.05 2.80 -5.36
CA THR A 626 -18.24 3.76 -6.12
C THR A 626 -18.79 3.90 -7.53
N LYS A 627 -19.07 5.12 -7.93
CA LYS A 627 -19.46 5.50 -9.29
C LYS A 627 -18.33 6.22 -9.99
N ASN A 628 -18.39 6.23 -11.32
CA ASN A 628 -17.29 6.71 -12.16
C ASN A 628 -15.96 6.01 -11.84
N ALA A 629 -16.01 4.74 -11.42
CA ALA A 629 -14.82 3.99 -11.14
C ALA A 629 -13.98 3.84 -12.41
N ARG A 630 -12.67 3.94 -12.23
CA ARG A 630 -11.72 3.73 -13.31
C ARG A 630 -11.82 2.30 -13.84
N VAL A 631 -12.02 2.16 -15.14
CA VAL A 631 -12.05 0.89 -15.87
C VAL A 631 -11.16 0.98 -17.10
N THR A 632 -10.59 -0.14 -17.51
CA THR A 632 -9.81 -0.23 -18.74
C THR A 632 -10.73 -0.77 -19.83
N SER A 633 -10.91 -0.04 -20.92
CA SER A 633 -11.78 -0.44 -22.03
C SER A 633 -11.04 -1.27 -23.09
N ASP A 634 -9.75 -1.06 -23.22
CA ASP A 634 -8.81 -1.84 -24.03
C ASP A 634 -7.41 -1.77 -23.41
N ALA A 635 -6.40 -2.32 -24.09
CA ALA A 635 -5.04 -2.36 -23.56
C ALA A 635 -4.46 -0.96 -23.22
N ASN A 636 -5.02 0.10 -23.80
CA ASN A 636 -4.45 1.45 -23.75
C ASN A 636 -5.42 2.54 -23.30
N THR A 637 -6.73 2.25 -23.21
CA THR A 637 -7.76 3.26 -22.92
C THR A 637 -8.38 3.05 -21.53
N VAL A 638 -8.30 4.08 -20.71
CA VAL A 638 -8.95 4.13 -19.40
C VAL A 638 -10.18 5.02 -19.48
N GLN A 639 -11.28 4.56 -18.91
CA GLN A 639 -12.53 5.29 -18.79
C GLN A 639 -12.97 5.37 -17.32
N PHE A 640 -13.72 6.41 -16.97
CA PHE A 640 -14.28 6.64 -15.63
C PHE A 640 -15.80 6.49 -15.68
N ILE A 641 -16.24 5.29 -16.03
CA ILE A 641 -17.67 4.92 -16.20
C ILE A 641 -18.05 3.71 -15.36
N GLY A 642 -17.08 3.12 -14.65
CA GLY A 642 -17.30 1.90 -13.89
C GLY A 642 -18.16 2.13 -12.64
N GLU A 643 -18.75 1.05 -12.16
CA GLU A 643 -19.44 1.00 -10.88
C GLU A 643 -18.95 -0.20 -10.07
N ARG A 644 -18.65 0.02 -8.81
CA ARG A 644 -18.18 -0.98 -7.86
C ARG A 644 -19.04 -0.98 -6.61
N ARG A 645 -19.27 -2.17 -6.06
CA ARG A 645 -20.07 -2.34 -4.84
C ARG A 645 -19.39 -3.32 -3.91
N ILE A 646 -19.35 -2.98 -2.62
CA ILE A 646 -18.88 -3.86 -1.57
C ILE A 646 -19.93 -3.90 -0.47
N ARG A 647 -20.25 -5.11 -0.02
CA ARG A 647 -21.02 -5.40 1.18
C ARG A 647 -20.19 -6.31 2.06
N GLY A 648 -20.24 -6.11 3.35
CA GLY A 648 -19.44 -6.95 4.22
C GLY A 648 -19.82 -6.87 5.68
N ALA A 649 -19.15 -7.72 6.44
CA ALA A 649 -19.21 -7.74 7.90
C ALA A 649 -17.81 -7.90 8.47
N GLU A 650 -17.56 -7.25 9.59
CA GLU A 650 -16.29 -7.29 10.31
C GLU A 650 -16.54 -7.54 11.79
N LEU A 651 -15.68 -8.36 12.36
CA LEU A 651 -15.56 -8.59 13.81
C LEU A 651 -14.11 -8.33 14.20
N GLY A 652 -13.89 -7.66 15.32
CA GLY A 652 -12.56 -7.41 15.86
C GLY A 652 -12.55 -7.62 17.37
N PHE A 653 -11.40 -8.04 17.87
CA PHE A 653 -11.13 -8.18 19.31
C PHE A 653 -9.69 -7.78 19.60
N ASN A 654 -9.50 -7.07 20.71
CA ASN A 654 -8.18 -6.63 21.18
C ASN A 654 -8.19 -6.50 22.70
N GLY A 655 -7.20 -7.10 23.36
CA GLY A 655 -7.01 -6.93 24.80
C GLY A 655 -6.77 -8.23 25.55
N SER A 656 -7.05 -8.24 26.84
CA SER A 656 -6.80 -9.36 27.73
C SER A 656 -8.10 -10.08 28.10
N ILE A 657 -8.16 -11.38 27.87
CA ILE A 657 -9.28 -12.23 28.31
C ILE A 657 -9.21 -12.41 29.84
N MET A 658 -8.01 -12.60 30.34
CA MET A 658 -7.69 -12.66 31.80
C MET A 658 -6.27 -12.14 32.02
N PRO A 659 -5.87 -11.86 33.27
CA PRO A 659 -4.49 -11.51 33.58
C PRO A 659 -3.49 -12.52 33.00
N GLY A 660 -2.50 -12.04 32.23
CA GLY A 660 -1.51 -12.88 31.59
C GLY A 660 -1.95 -13.55 30.29
N TRP A 661 -3.17 -13.29 29.77
CA TRP A 661 -3.61 -13.83 28.48
C TRP A 661 -4.20 -12.73 27.59
N LYS A 662 -3.47 -12.35 26.57
CA LYS A 662 -3.84 -11.33 25.59
C LYS A 662 -4.22 -11.94 24.25
N VAL A 663 -5.17 -11.29 23.55
CA VAL A 663 -5.60 -11.66 22.20
C VAL A 663 -5.75 -10.43 21.34
N PHE A 664 -5.41 -10.57 20.05
CA PHE A 664 -5.61 -9.54 19.02
C PHE A 664 -6.02 -10.22 17.72
N GLY A 665 -6.99 -9.64 17.00
CA GLY A 665 -7.39 -10.17 15.70
C GLY A 665 -8.82 -9.88 15.34
N GLY A 666 -9.37 -10.72 14.43
CA GLY A 666 -10.74 -10.58 13.97
C GLY A 666 -11.05 -11.37 12.72
N TYR A 667 -12.23 -11.11 12.18
CA TYR A 667 -12.74 -11.72 10.96
C TYR A 667 -13.36 -10.68 10.06
N THR A 668 -13.13 -10.81 8.76
CA THR A 668 -13.74 -9.96 7.73
C THR A 668 -14.37 -10.81 6.62
N TYR A 669 -15.61 -10.50 6.27
CA TYR A 669 -16.31 -11.00 5.10
C TYR A 669 -16.56 -9.88 4.11
N LEU A 670 -16.22 -10.09 2.82
CA LEU A 670 -16.38 -9.11 1.73
C LEU A 670 -17.12 -9.74 0.54
N ASP A 671 -18.30 -9.24 0.20
CA ASP A 671 -18.94 -9.45 -1.10
C ASP A 671 -18.65 -8.23 -1.98
N ALA A 672 -17.48 -8.22 -2.62
CA ALA A 672 -16.97 -7.15 -3.45
C ALA A 672 -17.18 -7.48 -4.93
N LYS A 673 -17.97 -6.68 -5.66
CA LYS A 673 -18.35 -6.92 -7.07
C LYS A 673 -18.16 -5.69 -7.94
N ILE A 674 -17.62 -5.92 -9.13
CA ILE A 674 -17.64 -4.96 -10.24
C ILE A 674 -19.03 -5.00 -10.85
N ILE A 675 -19.83 -3.96 -10.65
CA ILE A 675 -21.20 -3.87 -11.18
C ILE A 675 -21.15 -3.50 -12.64
N GLU A 676 -20.30 -2.48 -13.00
CA GLU A 676 -20.03 -2.07 -14.36
C GLU A 676 -18.51 -2.03 -14.56
N GLY A 677 -18.03 -2.92 -15.44
CA GLY A 677 -16.61 -3.09 -15.76
C GLY A 677 -16.14 -2.33 -17.01
N GLY A 678 -17.01 -1.52 -17.59
CA GLY A 678 -16.74 -0.85 -18.86
C GLY A 678 -16.89 -1.77 -20.07
N PHE A 679 -16.14 -1.48 -21.13
CA PHE A 679 -16.24 -2.17 -22.41
C PHE A 679 -14.90 -2.81 -22.79
N THR A 680 -14.97 -3.84 -23.62
CA THR A 680 -13.84 -4.45 -24.33
C THR A 680 -14.04 -4.16 -25.81
N ALA A 681 -13.00 -3.63 -26.47
CA ALA A 681 -12.99 -3.42 -27.91
C ALA A 681 -12.59 -4.73 -28.61
N LEU A 682 -13.44 -5.23 -29.49
CA LEU A 682 -13.15 -6.34 -30.36
C LEU A 682 -12.94 -5.82 -31.79
N THR A 683 -11.88 -6.26 -32.45
CA THR A 683 -11.59 -5.89 -33.83
C THR A 683 -12.04 -6.99 -34.79
N ALA A 684 -12.99 -6.70 -35.65
CA ALA A 684 -13.32 -7.49 -36.83
C ALA A 684 -12.32 -7.13 -37.92
N ALA A 685 -11.47 -8.08 -38.31
CA ALA A 685 -10.43 -7.86 -39.31
C ALA A 685 -11.05 -7.43 -40.66
N ALA A 686 -10.28 -6.70 -41.47
CA ALA A 686 -10.67 -6.32 -42.83
C ALA A 686 -10.93 -7.54 -43.70
N VAL A 687 -12.01 -7.59 -44.46
CA VAL A 687 -12.42 -8.69 -45.35
C VAL A 687 -13.09 -8.13 -46.63
N GLY A 688 -12.73 -8.66 -47.79
CA GLY A 688 -13.46 -8.39 -49.06
C GLY A 688 -13.54 -6.92 -49.44
N GLY A 689 -12.52 -6.12 -49.17
CA GLY A 689 -12.51 -4.65 -49.39
C GLY A 689 -13.13 -3.81 -48.26
N GLN A 690 -13.75 -4.44 -47.25
CA GLN A 690 -14.24 -3.77 -46.09
C GLN A 690 -13.10 -3.48 -45.10
N ALA A 691 -13.00 -2.26 -44.57
CA ALA A 691 -12.04 -1.90 -43.58
C ALA A 691 -12.33 -2.63 -42.25
N ALA A 692 -11.28 -2.80 -41.41
CA ALA A 692 -11.46 -3.34 -40.07
C ALA A 692 -12.44 -2.49 -39.26
N LYS A 693 -13.30 -3.14 -38.49
CA LYS A 693 -14.31 -2.50 -37.61
C LYS A 693 -14.05 -2.84 -36.16
N ILE A 694 -14.23 -1.85 -35.29
CA ILE A 694 -14.16 -2.02 -33.83
C ILE A 694 -15.58 -2.07 -33.29
N VAL A 695 -15.87 -3.10 -32.47
CA VAL A 695 -17.13 -3.26 -31.78
C VAL A 695 -16.87 -3.30 -30.28
N LEU A 696 -17.62 -2.49 -29.52
CA LEU A 696 -17.52 -2.47 -28.06
C LEU A 696 -18.51 -3.49 -27.49
N VAL A 697 -18.01 -4.38 -26.64
CA VAL A 697 -18.81 -5.35 -25.88
C VAL A 697 -18.61 -5.11 -24.38
N PRO A 698 -19.59 -5.45 -23.51
CA PRO A 698 -19.39 -5.34 -22.06
C PRO A 698 -18.11 -6.07 -21.61
N SER A 699 -17.36 -5.44 -20.71
CA SER A 699 -16.12 -6.04 -20.18
C SER A 699 -16.41 -7.39 -19.48
N VAL A 700 -15.48 -8.33 -19.64
CA VAL A 700 -15.48 -9.61 -18.90
C VAL A 700 -15.47 -9.40 -17.38
N ASN A 701 -15.02 -8.24 -16.92
CA ASN A 701 -14.95 -7.88 -15.50
C ASN A 701 -16.34 -7.60 -14.88
N THR A 702 -17.36 -7.27 -15.69
CA THR A 702 -18.71 -6.97 -15.19
C THR A 702 -19.31 -8.18 -14.48
N GLY A 703 -19.80 -7.98 -13.27
CA GLY A 703 -20.36 -9.00 -12.38
C GLY A 703 -19.34 -9.84 -11.63
N LYS A 704 -18.04 -9.63 -11.83
CA LYS A 704 -16.96 -10.41 -11.20
C LYS A 704 -16.54 -9.81 -9.85
N PRO A 705 -15.94 -10.64 -8.96
CA PRO A 705 -15.31 -10.17 -7.73
C PRO A 705 -14.20 -9.14 -8.00
N PHE A 706 -13.89 -8.30 -7.01
CA PHE A 706 -12.73 -7.43 -7.13
C PHE A 706 -11.44 -8.25 -7.18
N PRO A 707 -10.52 -7.92 -8.10
CA PRO A 707 -9.16 -8.41 -8.03
C PRO A 707 -8.50 -8.04 -6.70
N GLN A 708 -7.53 -8.85 -6.27
CA GLN A 708 -6.71 -8.63 -5.07
C GLN A 708 -7.51 -8.51 -3.76
N THR A 709 -8.69 -9.09 -3.71
CA THR A 709 -9.59 -9.04 -2.55
C THR A 709 -9.97 -10.44 -2.12
N ALA A 710 -9.70 -10.76 -0.85
CA ALA A 710 -10.15 -12.00 -0.23
C ALA A 710 -11.61 -11.87 0.22
N LYS A 711 -12.43 -12.88 -0.07
CA LYS A 711 -13.83 -12.90 0.38
C LYS A 711 -13.96 -13.14 1.88
N HIS A 712 -13.10 -13.97 2.43
CA HIS A 712 -13.03 -14.29 3.86
C HIS A 712 -11.59 -14.16 4.32
N SER A 713 -11.39 -13.49 5.44
CA SER A 713 -10.12 -13.43 6.13
C SER A 713 -10.32 -13.49 7.64
N PHE A 714 -9.42 -14.21 8.30
CA PHE A 714 -9.41 -14.36 9.76
C PHE A 714 -7.97 -14.21 10.24
N THR A 715 -7.80 -13.49 11.35
CA THR A 715 -6.52 -13.37 12.03
C THR A 715 -6.72 -13.49 13.53
N ILE A 716 -5.81 -14.18 14.18
CA ILE A 716 -5.69 -14.17 15.63
C ILE A 716 -4.21 -14.23 16.00
N TRP A 717 -3.83 -13.39 16.92
CA TRP A 717 -2.61 -13.48 17.69
C TRP A 717 -2.98 -13.61 19.16
N SER A 718 -2.38 -14.56 19.85
CA SER A 718 -2.67 -14.86 21.25
C SER A 718 -1.36 -15.03 22.01
N ASN A 719 -1.19 -14.32 23.10
CA ASN A 719 -0.06 -14.44 24.03
C ASN A 719 -0.56 -14.82 25.41
N ALA A 720 0.02 -15.86 25.99
CA ALA A 720 -0.24 -16.30 27.36
C ALA A 720 1.05 -16.31 28.18
N GLU A 721 0.99 -15.88 29.41
CA GLU A 721 2.07 -15.97 30.42
C GLU A 721 1.71 -17.04 31.47
N PRO A 722 1.95 -18.34 31.19
CA PRO A 722 1.56 -19.42 32.09
C PRO A 722 2.32 -19.43 33.41
N VAL A 723 3.53 -18.92 33.39
CA VAL A 723 4.37 -18.66 34.59
C VAL A 723 5.07 -17.34 34.40
N LYS A 724 5.34 -16.64 35.48
CA LYS A 724 5.97 -15.31 35.48
C LYS A 724 7.26 -15.33 34.65
N GLY A 725 7.32 -14.41 33.69
CA GLY A 725 8.45 -14.23 32.78
C GLY A 725 8.46 -15.14 31.54
N LEU A 726 7.65 -16.21 31.47
CA LEU A 726 7.54 -17.06 30.29
C LEU A 726 6.28 -16.68 29.49
N THR A 727 6.44 -16.19 28.29
CA THR A 727 5.33 -15.88 27.37
C THR A 727 5.33 -16.87 26.22
N LEU A 728 4.16 -17.45 25.94
CA LEU A 728 3.90 -18.31 24.78
C LEU A 728 2.94 -17.58 23.85
N GLY A 729 3.36 -17.40 22.61
CA GLY A 729 2.58 -16.74 21.56
C GLY A 729 2.20 -17.71 20.45
N PHE A 730 1.00 -17.53 19.90
CA PHE A 730 0.51 -18.27 18.76
C PHE A 730 -0.30 -17.37 17.85
N GLY A 731 -0.02 -17.45 16.54
CA GLY A 731 -0.74 -16.75 15.49
C GLY A 731 -1.39 -17.71 14.50
N ALA A 732 -2.62 -17.42 14.09
CA ALA A 732 -3.28 -18.11 12.98
C ALA A 732 -3.88 -17.08 12.01
N PHE A 733 -3.57 -17.23 10.73
CA PHE A 733 -3.95 -16.31 9.67
C PHE A 733 -4.57 -17.08 8.51
N TYR A 734 -5.77 -16.70 8.13
CA TYR A 734 -6.50 -17.28 7.00
C TYR A 734 -6.86 -16.23 5.98
N SER A 735 -6.64 -16.55 4.71
CA SER A 735 -7.17 -15.82 3.56
C SER A 735 -7.83 -16.80 2.59
N SER A 736 -9.04 -16.49 2.14
CA SER A 736 -9.67 -17.25 1.07
C SER A 736 -9.00 -16.97 -0.28
N ARG A 737 -9.39 -17.70 -1.33
CA ARG A 737 -8.95 -17.49 -2.71
C ARG A 737 -9.03 -16.03 -3.10
N VAL A 738 -7.98 -15.53 -3.80
CA VAL A 738 -7.88 -14.17 -4.32
C VAL A 738 -7.78 -14.23 -5.85
N PHE A 739 -8.48 -13.31 -6.52
CA PHE A 739 -8.44 -13.16 -7.97
C PHE A 739 -7.47 -12.05 -8.37
N GLY A 740 -6.70 -12.26 -9.45
CA GLY A 740 -5.83 -11.24 -10.06
C GLY A 740 -6.51 -10.52 -11.23
N GLY A 741 -7.27 -11.26 -12.04
CA GLY A 741 -7.94 -10.70 -13.22
C GLY A 741 -8.74 -11.75 -13.99
N TYR A 742 -9.44 -11.27 -15.00
CA TYR A 742 -10.37 -12.06 -15.83
C TYR A 742 -10.07 -11.86 -17.31
N GLN A 743 -10.10 -12.94 -18.08
CA GLN A 743 -9.93 -12.92 -19.53
C GLN A 743 -10.92 -13.87 -20.19
N ASP A 744 -11.36 -13.54 -21.41
CA ASP A 744 -12.13 -14.41 -22.27
C ASP A 744 -11.64 -14.31 -23.73
N ASN A 745 -12.00 -15.28 -24.56
CA ASN A 745 -11.60 -15.39 -25.95
C ASN A 745 -12.69 -14.92 -26.93
N ARG A 746 -13.59 -14.03 -26.51
CA ARG A 746 -14.54 -13.40 -27.45
C ARG A 746 -13.79 -12.75 -28.61
N SER A 747 -14.33 -12.82 -29.77
CA SER A 747 -13.78 -12.19 -30.97
C SER A 747 -14.90 -11.57 -31.83
N ALA A 748 -14.52 -10.73 -32.76
CA ALA A 748 -15.41 -10.21 -33.77
C ALA A 748 -14.89 -10.58 -35.15
N THR A 749 -15.79 -10.98 -36.04
CA THR A 749 -15.53 -11.22 -37.46
C THR A 749 -16.46 -10.38 -38.30
N GLN A 750 -16.10 -10.08 -39.52
CA GLN A 750 -17.02 -9.47 -40.49
C GLN A 750 -17.03 -10.27 -41.82
N ASN A 751 -18.15 -10.22 -42.53
CA ASN A 751 -18.26 -10.78 -43.87
C ASN A 751 -17.91 -9.73 -44.94
N ALA A 752 -17.97 -10.12 -46.21
CA ALA A 752 -17.67 -9.24 -47.35
C ALA A 752 -18.63 -8.05 -47.46
N ASP A 753 -19.84 -8.16 -46.92
CA ASP A 753 -20.85 -7.06 -46.87
C ASP A 753 -20.58 -6.12 -45.68
N GLY A 754 -19.59 -6.38 -44.89
CA GLY A 754 -19.23 -5.58 -43.69
C GLY A 754 -20.16 -5.79 -42.49
N VAL A 755 -20.94 -6.88 -42.47
CA VAL A 755 -21.75 -7.25 -41.30
C VAL A 755 -20.84 -7.88 -40.26
N VAL A 756 -20.85 -7.31 -39.04
CA VAL A 756 -20.00 -7.80 -37.92
C VAL A 756 -20.76 -8.82 -37.12
N THR A 757 -20.12 -9.94 -36.87
CA THR A 757 -20.58 -11.01 -35.96
C THR A 757 -19.68 -11.08 -34.75
N ILE A 758 -20.26 -11.10 -33.55
CA ILE A 758 -19.56 -11.30 -32.27
C ILE A 758 -19.58 -12.79 -31.95
N ASN A 759 -18.40 -13.42 -31.93
CA ASN A 759 -18.25 -14.80 -31.52
C ASN A 759 -18.24 -14.87 -29.99
N PRO A 760 -19.10 -15.69 -29.36
CA PRO A 760 -19.15 -15.82 -27.91
C PRO A 760 -17.88 -16.45 -27.34
N ALA A 761 -17.64 -16.21 -26.06
CA ALA A 761 -16.53 -16.85 -25.37
C ALA A 761 -16.74 -18.36 -25.27
N THR A 762 -15.76 -19.14 -25.66
CA THR A 762 -15.65 -20.58 -25.41
C THR A 762 -14.74 -20.90 -24.24
N ARG A 763 -13.95 -19.91 -23.80
CA ARG A 763 -13.03 -19.97 -22.64
C ARG A 763 -13.10 -18.68 -21.87
N THR A 764 -13.12 -18.82 -20.55
CA THR A 764 -12.95 -17.70 -19.61
C THR A 764 -11.97 -18.13 -18.54
N LEU A 765 -10.88 -17.38 -18.38
CA LEU A 765 -9.87 -17.67 -17.37
C LEU A 765 -9.92 -16.63 -16.25
N TYR A 766 -9.92 -17.14 -15.04
CA TYR A 766 -9.83 -16.38 -13.81
C TYR A 766 -8.44 -16.61 -13.21
N ARG A 767 -7.52 -15.66 -13.35
CA ARG A 767 -6.23 -15.73 -12.68
C ARG A 767 -6.47 -15.64 -11.19
N THR A 768 -5.94 -16.60 -10.43
CA THR A 768 -6.28 -16.76 -9.02
C THR A 768 -5.15 -17.43 -8.26
N VAL A 769 -5.08 -17.14 -6.98
CA VAL A 769 -4.25 -17.88 -6.02
C VAL A 769 -5.15 -18.57 -4.99
N PRO A 770 -4.83 -19.82 -4.60
CA PRO A 770 -5.63 -20.55 -3.63
C PRO A 770 -5.61 -19.87 -2.25
N GLY A 771 -6.65 -20.13 -1.47
CA GLY A 771 -6.70 -19.73 -0.07
C GLY A 771 -5.71 -20.52 0.78
N TYR A 772 -5.33 -19.95 1.92
CA TYR A 772 -4.35 -20.57 2.81
C TYR A 772 -4.64 -20.34 4.28
N TRP A 773 -4.10 -21.23 5.11
CA TRP A 773 -3.82 -21.00 6.52
C TRP A 773 -2.32 -20.88 6.72
N ARG A 774 -1.91 -19.90 7.54
CA ARG A 774 -0.56 -19.75 8.05
C ARG A 774 -0.61 -19.73 9.56
N PHE A 775 0.34 -20.39 10.19
CA PHE A 775 0.51 -20.42 11.63
C PHE A 775 1.88 -19.88 12.01
N ASP A 776 1.92 -19.08 13.04
CA ASP A 776 3.15 -18.54 13.64
C ASP A 776 3.20 -18.91 15.11
N ALA A 777 4.40 -19.04 15.68
CA ALA A 777 4.59 -19.34 17.09
C ALA A 777 5.67 -18.43 17.70
N ARG A 778 5.57 -18.16 18.98
CA ARG A 778 6.54 -17.39 19.75
C ARG A 778 6.75 -18.01 21.13
N VAL A 779 8.00 -18.03 21.57
CA VAL A 779 8.35 -18.27 22.98
C VAL A 779 9.24 -17.12 23.42
N ALA A 780 8.95 -16.52 24.57
CA ALA A 780 9.81 -15.49 25.13
C ALA A 780 9.99 -15.71 26.63
N TYR A 781 11.18 -15.40 27.11
CA TYR A 781 11.52 -15.47 28.52
C TYR A 781 12.18 -14.18 29.00
N ALA A 782 11.57 -13.54 29.99
CA ALA A 782 12.12 -12.38 30.66
C ALA A 782 13.04 -12.83 31.79
N PHE A 783 14.37 -12.66 31.64
CA PHE A 783 15.35 -12.96 32.70
C PHE A 783 15.21 -12.02 33.87
N ASN A 784 14.83 -10.78 33.59
CA ASN A 784 14.53 -9.71 34.54
C ASN A 784 13.78 -8.58 33.81
N ASP A 785 13.48 -7.47 34.49
CA ASP A 785 12.74 -6.32 33.92
C ASP A 785 13.51 -5.59 32.79
N ARG A 786 14.80 -5.93 32.58
CA ARG A 786 15.68 -5.25 31.61
C ARG A 786 16.09 -6.09 30.43
N VAL A 787 16.02 -7.41 30.52
CA VAL A 787 16.53 -8.33 29.49
C VAL A 787 15.52 -9.44 29.25
N ASP A 788 15.09 -9.60 28.03
CA ASP A 788 14.27 -10.72 27.56
C ASP A 788 14.85 -11.34 26.28
N LEU A 789 14.66 -12.64 26.13
CA LEU A 789 14.95 -13.39 24.91
C LEU A 789 13.64 -13.90 24.32
N SER A 790 13.43 -13.71 23.05
CA SER A 790 12.29 -14.29 22.34
C SER A 790 12.75 -15.07 21.10
N ILE A 791 12.01 -16.12 20.78
CA ILE A 791 12.16 -16.89 19.54
C ILE A 791 10.80 -16.84 18.82
N ASN A 792 10.78 -16.26 17.64
CA ASN A 792 9.63 -16.23 16.76
C ASN A 792 9.83 -17.24 15.64
N VAL A 793 8.84 -18.10 15.38
CA VAL A 793 8.80 -19.01 14.22
C VAL A 793 7.66 -18.56 13.33
N ASN A 794 7.99 -17.98 12.20
CA ASN A 794 7.04 -17.55 11.18
C ASN A 794 6.74 -18.71 10.23
N ASN A 795 5.47 -18.81 9.78
CA ASN A 795 5.02 -19.87 8.88
C ASN A 795 5.42 -21.27 9.40
N LEU A 796 5.01 -21.59 10.62
CA LEU A 796 5.41 -22.78 11.39
C LEU A 796 5.28 -24.10 10.60
N THR A 797 4.24 -24.22 9.78
CA THR A 797 3.95 -25.40 8.96
C THR A 797 4.63 -25.40 7.59
N ASP A 798 5.46 -24.41 7.33
CA ASP A 798 6.13 -24.20 6.03
C ASP A 798 5.17 -24.21 4.83
N LYS A 799 4.01 -23.60 5.02
CA LYS A 799 2.99 -23.54 3.97
C LYS A 799 3.47 -22.69 2.81
N THR A 800 3.47 -23.26 1.61
CA THR A 800 3.63 -22.48 0.37
C THR A 800 2.31 -21.78 0.06
N TYR A 801 2.34 -20.45 -0.02
CA TYR A 801 1.19 -19.62 -0.38
C TYR A 801 1.64 -18.36 -1.13
N PHE A 802 0.69 -17.66 -1.74
CA PHE A 802 0.94 -16.44 -2.50
C PHE A 802 0.38 -15.25 -1.73
N ASN A 803 1.22 -14.24 -1.50
CA ASN A 803 0.84 -13.01 -0.79
C ASN A 803 0.45 -11.86 -1.72
N GLN A 804 0.81 -11.96 -3.01
CA GLN A 804 0.45 -10.99 -4.03
C GLN A 804 0.10 -11.71 -5.35
N ILE A 805 -0.86 -11.17 -6.08
CA ILE A 805 -1.22 -11.67 -7.39
C ILE A 805 -1.25 -10.52 -8.38
N TYR A 806 -0.55 -10.68 -9.51
CA TYR A 806 -0.66 -9.73 -10.61
C TYR A 806 -1.79 -10.12 -11.57
N THR A 807 -2.28 -9.13 -12.31
CA THR A 807 -3.43 -9.33 -13.19
C THR A 807 -3.15 -10.22 -14.40
N SER A 808 -1.89 -10.35 -14.85
CA SER A 808 -1.56 -11.08 -16.07
C SER A 808 -0.43 -12.08 -15.98
N HIS A 809 0.70 -11.81 -15.33
CA HIS A 809 1.91 -12.57 -15.60
C HIS A 809 2.31 -13.57 -14.50
N TYR A 810 2.17 -13.21 -13.24
CA TYR A 810 2.71 -13.95 -12.11
C TYR A 810 1.92 -13.79 -10.81
N ALA A 811 2.25 -14.64 -9.84
CA ALA A 811 1.90 -14.42 -8.45
C ALA A 811 3.16 -14.54 -7.57
N ALA A 812 3.34 -13.62 -6.65
CA ALA A 812 4.48 -13.61 -5.75
C ALA A 812 4.27 -14.59 -4.59
N ILE A 813 5.29 -15.41 -4.34
CA ILE A 813 5.31 -16.38 -3.24
C ILE A 813 5.67 -15.65 -1.95
N ALA A 814 4.95 -15.97 -0.89
CA ALA A 814 5.28 -15.53 0.46
C ALA A 814 6.53 -16.26 1.01
N PRO A 815 7.27 -15.66 1.94
CA PRO A 815 8.40 -16.32 2.59
C PRO A 815 8.03 -17.67 3.19
N GLY A 816 8.97 -18.61 3.13
CA GLY A 816 8.88 -19.90 3.78
C GLY A 816 8.92 -19.80 5.31
N ARG A 817 9.14 -20.96 5.97
CA ARG A 817 9.32 -20.98 7.43
C ARG A 817 10.65 -20.33 7.77
N SER A 818 10.61 -19.43 8.75
CA SER A 818 11.80 -18.80 9.33
C SER A 818 11.71 -18.79 10.85
N ALA A 819 12.87 -18.91 11.51
CA ALA A 819 13.00 -18.81 12.96
C ALA A 819 13.95 -17.66 13.29
N ILE A 820 13.55 -16.77 14.21
CA ILE A 820 14.28 -15.56 14.58
C ILE A 820 14.38 -15.51 16.10
N ALA A 821 15.61 -15.49 16.62
CA ALA A 821 15.91 -15.26 18.02
C ALA A 821 16.25 -13.78 18.22
N THR A 822 15.60 -13.14 19.18
CA THR A 822 15.79 -11.71 19.49
C THR A 822 16.09 -11.53 20.97
N LEU A 823 17.24 -10.94 21.29
CA LEU A 823 17.61 -10.48 22.63
C LEU A 823 17.27 -8.99 22.76
N ASN A 824 16.38 -8.68 23.68
CA ASN A 824 15.92 -7.31 23.94
C ASN A 824 16.54 -6.77 25.23
N PHE A 825 16.86 -5.49 25.22
CA PHE A 825 17.39 -4.73 26.36
C PHE A 825 16.53 -3.49 26.62
N LYS A 826 16.28 -3.19 27.90
CA LYS A 826 15.56 -1.99 28.34
C LYS A 826 16.22 -1.42 29.61
N TYR A 827 16.51 -0.11 29.60
CA TYR A 827 17.07 0.63 30.73
C TYR A 827 16.31 1.94 30.95
#